data_6eb28ca781022a9feaa3611e21cd8b41
#
_entry.id   6eb28ca781022a9feaa3611e21cd8b41
#
_cell.length_a   1.000
_cell.length_b   1.000
_cell.length_c   1.000
_cell.angle_alpha   90.00
_cell.angle_beta   90.00
_cell.angle_gamma   90.00
#
_symmetry.space_group_name_H-M   'P 1'
#
loop_
_entity.id
_entity.type
_entity.pdbx_description
1 polymer ?
#
loop_
_entity_poly.entity_id
_entity_poly.type
_entity_poly.pdbx_seq_one_letter_code
_entity_poly.pdbx_strand_id
1 'polypeptide(L)'
;QEWTNTYLYNNTYVSSTPLCFYLEKGENKIQIENVSSGGLTLGKLEVSQAKTEIKDYNEYADEHKDAELVTDDKDAIQIDAIYYTEKNSTDATYGTETKTSLTRFNIDKEKLNKIQWASAGNEITYTFNVKKSGNYNIAFHYDNGKKEFQTFETIKIDGEVPFAEMYNYAFDPVSSGYSNHTLSDKKGNNYNFYLEEGKHTISIKQENEPVVEAYRYALLLQKHITDFQLEITKITGSDVDTERNWKMTKYIPNIPKYLESYETMIHHIRFLLQDYSSNGNSGAILAYLDEAEQFIKDIKKYPDEIALHTADLTGAENSILVSLSNFTTEVTSNDFTLDRIYVYGDKDQLESPNPSFGGSLWTSIRTLVNTFTSPKYSTGAKEDDETLTIWVNRAITHVDLLQKMADTEFKQYYKEKTGKDIKIKVTTMPDVAKLTLAIAAKETPDIALGLMSYVPFDLSSRGALYDLSKFDDFWTVARRFPTGAFVSYVYNEGMYAIPETTDFNAVVYRTDIFNNLGLKVPDTWDELIDILPTLQRYGMNFYHNIANGQTGYKWFYQTSPMILQNGGELYVQDDKGLVKTGIDSKKSVKGLSLLGNLFTKYSLETSVQTFFNSFRYSVNPIGIIGMEDYTLIKNGARELDGKWAISKYLGTKQEDGSVNRTFVANGTGGAIFKDSNKKDEAWEFLKWWTSKKVQTEYTYTLRSTYGKTFFWLSANRAALENNPMDEADKKVVTEQIDYVTDVTRTPGQYLLERTISNIWTTMVFDGTVGQVAVDEAKNDVNKEIVRKMQELGYYDDNGKMVKKFKLRGYDWIKQNQENAKANPEEEVSANE
;
A
#
# COMPACT_ATOMS: atom_id res chain seq x y z
N GLN A 1 19.82 0.06 -17.75
CA GLN A 1 18.70 0.87 -18.30
C GLN A 1 18.79 0.76 -19.82
N GLU A 2 17.77 0.22 -20.44
CA GLU A 2 17.67 0.14 -21.90
C GLU A 2 16.63 1.18 -22.36
N TRP A 3 16.83 1.69 -23.61
CA TRP A 3 15.87 2.58 -24.23
C TRP A 3 14.66 1.78 -24.70
N THR A 4 13.47 2.24 -24.36
CA THR A 4 12.21 1.65 -24.82
C THR A 4 11.44 2.64 -25.68
N ASN A 5 10.75 2.15 -26.70
CA ASN A 5 9.80 2.93 -27.49
C ASN A 5 8.38 2.62 -27.00
N THR A 6 7.63 3.64 -26.62
CA THR A 6 6.24 3.48 -26.19
C THR A 6 5.37 4.58 -26.78
N TYR A 7 4.10 4.28 -27.02
CA TYR A 7 3.09 5.29 -27.31
C TYR A 7 2.63 5.98 -26.03
N LEU A 8 2.02 7.13 -26.16
CA LEU A 8 1.33 7.81 -25.07
C LEU A 8 -0.06 7.18 -24.89
N TYR A 9 -0.38 6.78 -23.68
CA TYR A 9 -1.67 6.20 -23.28
C TYR A 9 -2.35 7.02 -22.19
N ASN A 10 -3.63 6.74 -21.96
CA ASN A 10 -4.32 7.25 -20.78
C ASN A 10 -3.64 6.69 -19.51
N ASN A 11 -3.46 7.52 -18.50
CA ASN A 11 -2.84 7.14 -17.23
C ASN A 11 -3.57 6.02 -16.46
N THR A 12 -4.87 5.86 -16.69
CA THR A 12 -5.67 4.79 -16.06
C THR A 12 -5.57 3.46 -16.82
N TYR A 13 -5.01 3.46 -18.01
CA TYR A 13 -4.93 2.29 -18.92
C TYR A 13 -6.26 1.54 -19.10
N VAL A 14 -7.38 2.22 -18.89
CA VAL A 14 -8.71 1.63 -19.16
C VAL A 14 -8.91 1.46 -20.66
N SER A 15 -8.29 2.33 -21.48
CA SER A 15 -8.16 2.15 -22.93
C SER A 15 -6.71 1.96 -23.29
N SER A 16 -6.41 0.91 -24.01
CA SER A 16 -5.09 0.57 -24.52
C SER A 16 -4.76 1.24 -25.86
N THR A 17 -5.72 1.97 -26.43
CA THR A 17 -5.50 2.73 -27.66
C THR A 17 -4.55 3.89 -27.40
N PRO A 18 -3.48 4.05 -28.19
CA PRO A 18 -2.60 5.20 -28.09
C PRO A 18 -3.37 6.53 -28.21
N LEU A 19 -2.93 7.54 -27.44
CA LEU A 19 -3.52 8.87 -27.52
C LEU A 19 -3.21 9.48 -28.89
N CYS A 20 -4.27 9.89 -29.61
CA CYS A 20 -4.16 10.58 -30.87
C CYS A 20 -4.46 12.07 -30.69
N PHE A 21 -3.66 12.92 -31.32
CA PHE A 21 -3.79 14.36 -31.25
C PHE A 21 -4.01 14.93 -32.65
N TYR A 22 -4.99 15.82 -32.77
CA TYR A 22 -5.15 16.58 -34.00
C TYR A 22 -4.07 17.66 -34.05
N LEU A 23 -3.24 17.64 -35.10
CA LEU A 23 -2.21 18.64 -35.34
C LEU A 23 -2.60 19.45 -36.58
N GLU A 24 -2.56 20.76 -36.47
CA GLU A 24 -2.81 21.67 -37.60
C GLU A 24 -1.58 21.77 -38.50
N LYS A 25 -1.80 22.14 -39.77
CA LYS A 25 -0.71 22.39 -40.69
C LYS A 25 0.08 23.61 -40.23
N GLY A 26 1.35 23.43 -39.85
CA GLY A 26 2.25 24.50 -39.43
C GLY A 26 2.97 24.15 -38.12
N GLU A 27 3.27 25.15 -37.33
CA GLU A 27 3.96 25.01 -36.08
C GLU A 27 2.99 24.54 -34.96
N ASN A 28 3.32 23.43 -34.33
CA ASN A 28 2.58 22.88 -33.18
C ASN A 28 3.53 22.80 -31.98
N LYS A 29 3.02 23.05 -30.78
CA LYS A 29 3.77 22.97 -29.53
C LYS A 29 3.28 21.79 -28.70
N ILE A 30 4.19 20.86 -28.40
CA ILE A 30 3.93 19.74 -27.50
C ILE A 30 4.71 20.02 -26.21
N GLN A 31 4.02 19.96 -25.05
CA GLN A 31 4.64 20.10 -23.74
C GLN A 31 4.47 18.79 -23.00
N ILE A 32 5.56 18.26 -22.46
CA ILE A 32 5.60 17.05 -21.64
C ILE A 32 6.04 17.48 -20.24
N GLU A 33 5.25 17.10 -19.21
CA GLU A 33 5.53 17.37 -17.81
C GLU A 33 5.65 16.04 -17.06
N ASN A 34 6.76 15.84 -16.35
CA ASN A 34 6.91 14.69 -15.46
C ASN A 34 6.26 15.01 -14.11
N VAL A 35 5.11 14.41 -13.83
CA VAL A 35 4.37 14.55 -12.57
C VAL A 35 4.67 13.43 -11.56
N SER A 36 5.53 12.47 -11.93
CA SER A 36 5.97 11.39 -11.06
C SER A 36 7.30 11.71 -10.37
N SER A 37 7.59 11.02 -9.28
CA SER A 37 8.86 11.15 -8.55
C SER A 37 10.04 10.45 -9.23
N GLY A 38 9.81 9.69 -10.30
CA GLY A 38 10.84 8.98 -11.04
C GLY A 38 11.57 9.89 -12.03
N GLY A 39 12.89 9.74 -12.15
CA GLY A 39 13.65 10.35 -13.23
C GLY A 39 13.21 9.79 -14.59
N LEU A 40 12.84 10.66 -15.52
CA LEU A 40 12.51 10.30 -16.90
C LEU A 40 13.57 10.87 -17.84
N THR A 41 14.21 10.00 -18.60
CA THR A 41 15.10 10.43 -19.67
C THR A 41 14.39 10.23 -21.00
N LEU A 42 14.15 11.33 -21.73
CA LEU A 42 13.55 11.29 -23.06
C LEU A 42 14.65 11.27 -24.11
N GLY A 43 14.57 10.29 -25.01
CA GLY A 43 15.46 10.22 -26.16
C GLY A 43 14.88 10.95 -27.37
N LYS A 44 14.00 10.29 -28.09
CA LYS A 44 13.40 10.78 -29.34
C LYS A 44 11.89 10.83 -29.18
N LEU A 45 11.29 11.95 -29.60
CA LEU A 45 9.85 12.04 -29.79
C LEU A 45 9.53 11.81 -31.26
N GLU A 46 8.74 10.80 -31.55
CA GLU A 46 8.24 10.53 -32.90
C GLU A 46 6.75 10.84 -32.99
N VAL A 47 6.36 11.54 -34.03
CA VAL A 47 4.97 11.78 -34.37
C VAL A 47 4.69 11.00 -35.66
N SER A 48 3.79 10.04 -35.58
CA SER A 48 3.41 9.20 -36.72
C SER A 48 1.93 9.32 -36.99
N GLN A 49 1.52 9.03 -38.21
CA GLN A 49 0.12 8.90 -38.54
C GLN A 49 -0.44 7.67 -37.81
N ALA A 50 -1.66 7.78 -37.26
CA ALA A 50 -2.30 6.64 -36.62
C ALA A 50 -2.40 5.48 -37.64
N LYS A 51 -1.88 4.30 -37.29
CA LYS A 51 -2.06 3.08 -38.10
C LYS A 51 -3.54 2.71 -38.05
N THR A 52 -4.21 2.69 -39.20
CA THR A 52 -5.65 2.47 -39.28
C THR A 52 -6.03 1.05 -39.69
N GLU A 53 -5.11 0.25 -40.20
CA GLU A 53 -5.40 -1.11 -40.66
C GLU A 53 -4.23 -2.05 -40.32
N ILE A 54 -4.55 -3.11 -39.56
CA ILE A 54 -3.70 -4.28 -39.34
C ILE A 54 -4.31 -5.39 -40.17
N LYS A 55 -3.49 -6.13 -40.97
CA LYS A 55 -3.94 -7.27 -41.77
C LYS A 55 -4.61 -8.33 -40.88
N ASP A 56 -5.63 -9.02 -41.41
CA ASP A 56 -6.23 -10.16 -40.76
C ASP A 56 -5.36 -11.42 -40.86
N TYR A 57 -5.74 -12.48 -40.15
CA TYR A 57 -4.99 -13.72 -40.17
C TYR A 57 -4.96 -14.37 -41.56
N ASN A 58 -6.02 -14.26 -42.39
CA ASN A 58 -6.04 -14.87 -43.67
C ASN A 58 -5.01 -14.20 -44.62
N GLU A 59 -4.90 -12.88 -44.60
CA GLU A 59 -3.89 -12.13 -45.32
C GLU A 59 -2.48 -12.52 -44.85
N TYR A 60 -2.28 -12.62 -43.53
CA TYR A 60 -1.01 -13.05 -42.96
C TYR A 60 -0.64 -14.49 -43.36
N ALA A 61 -1.59 -15.42 -43.29
CA ALA A 61 -1.38 -16.81 -43.65
C ALA A 61 -1.09 -16.99 -45.15
N ASP A 62 -1.75 -16.20 -46.03
CA ASP A 62 -1.49 -16.20 -47.48
C ASP A 62 -0.06 -15.72 -47.83
N GLU A 63 0.48 -14.76 -47.07
CA GLU A 63 1.88 -14.31 -47.24
C GLU A 63 2.87 -15.42 -46.88
N HIS A 64 2.52 -16.34 -45.98
CA HIS A 64 3.40 -17.41 -45.49
C HIS A 64 2.93 -18.82 -45.85
N LYS A 65 2.06 -18.95 -46.85
CA LYS A 65 1.46 -20.23 -47.26
C LYS A 65 2.45 -21.30 -47.72
N ASP A 66 3.62 -20.86 -48.23
CA ASP A 66 4.68 -21.76 -48.70
C ASP A 66 5.60 -22.24 -47.55
N ALA A 67 5.43 -21.70 -46.34
CA ALA A 67 6.19 -22.11 -45.16
C ALA A 67 5.51 -23.29 -44.47
N GLU A 68 6.28 -24.38 -44.29
CA GLU A 68 5.79 -25.59 -43.61
C GLU A 68 5.77 -25.38 -42.07
N LEU A 69 4.87 -26.10 -41.41
CA LEU A 69 4.88 -26.23 -39.95
C LEU A 69 6.13 -26.99 -39.51
N VAL A 70 6.93 -26.43 -38.60
CA VAL A 70 8.20 -27.04 -38.16
C VAL A 70 7.91 -28.12 -37.14
N THR A 71 7.91 -29.39 -37.54
CA THR A 71 7.61 -30.58 -36.72
C THR A 71 8.84 -31.43 -36.40
N ASP A 72 10.01 -31.06 -36.94
CA ASP A 72 11.25 -31.88 -36.89
C ASP A 72 11.91 -31.81 -35.49
N ASP A 73 11.68 -30.78 -34.70
CA ASP A 73 12.15 -30.69 -33.29
C ASP A 73 11.23 -31.53 -32.41
N LYS A 74 11.82 -32.47 -31.68
CA LYS A 74 11.07 -33.33 -30.73
C LYS A 74 10.59 -32.59 -29.49
N ASP A 75 11.20 -31.43 -29.19
CA ASP A 75 10.94 -30.65 -27.99
C ASP A 75 10.44 -29.26 -28.37
N ALA A 76 9.38 -28.81 -27.75
CA ALA A 76 8.92 -27.42 -27.85
C ALA A 76 9.99 -26.45 -27.33
N ILE A 77 10.11 -25.25 -27.93
CA ILE A 77 10.82 -24.14 -27.31
C ILE A 77 9.98 -23.70 -26.10
N GLN A 78 10.58 -23.71 -24.93
CA GLN A 78 9.90 -23.42 -23.69
C GLN A 78 10.53 -22.19 -23.07
N ILE A 79 9.66 -21.23 -22.67
CA ILE A 79 10.03 -19.96 -22.09
C ILE A 79 9.37 -19.91 -20.71
N ASP A 80 10.17 -20.05 -19.65
CA ASP A 80 9.66 -19.94 -18.29
C ASP A 80 9.32 -18.47 -17.97
N ALA A 81 8.12 -18.22 -17.47
CA ALA A 81 7.59 -16.86 -17.34
C ALA A 81 8.37 -15.94 -16.38
N ILE A 82 9.10 -16.53 -15.41
CA ILE A 82 9.94 -15.74 -14.49
C ILE A 82 11.20 -15.14 -15.13
N TYR A 83 11.60 -15.61 -16.33
CA TYR A 83 12.80 -15.14 -17.04
C TYR A 83 12.43 -14.20 -18.17
N TYR A 84 11.65 -13.15 -17.86
CA TYR A 84 11.35 -12.11 -18.83
C TYR A 84 12.60 -11.28 -19.16
N THR A 85 12.61 -10.73 -20.36
CA THR A 85 13.65 -9.79 -20.82
C THR A 85 13.36 -8.38 -20.32
N GLU A 86 12.08 -7.97 -20.40
CA GLU A 86 11.62 -6.62 -20.07
C GLU A 86 10.20 -6.64 -19.52
N LYS A 87 9.90 -5.72 -18.60
CA LYS A 87 8.52 -5.38 -18.20
C LYS A 87 8.40 -3.88 -18.01
N ASN A 88 7.25 -3.32 -18.37
CA ASN A 88 7.00 -1.87 -18.29
C ASN A 88 6.40 -1.41 -16.95
N SER A 89 6.05 -2.33 -16.05
CA SER A 89 5.34 -2.00 -14.81
C SER A 89 5.81 -2.84 -13.63
N THR A 90 5.71 -2.27 -12.44
CA THR A 90 5.90 -2.96 -11.16
C THR A 90 4.68 -3.77 -10.72
N ASP A 91 3.54 -3.67 -11.40
CA ASP A 91 2.33 -4.44 -11.11
C ASP A 91 2.45 -5.91 -11.47
N ALA A 92 3.31 -6.23 -12.45
CA ALA A 92 3.65 -7.60 -12.75
C ALA A 92 4.58 -8.15 -11.66
N THR A 93 4.11 -9.11 -10.88
CA THR A 93 4.77 -9.61 -9.68
C THR A 93 5.07 -11.10 -9.78
N TYR A 94 6.14 -11.51 -9.09
CA TYR A 94 6.47 -12.92 -8.95
C TYR A 94 5.62 -13.62 -7.90
N GLY A 95 5.38 -14.90 -8.09
CA GLY A 95 4.72 -15.75 -7.12
C GLY A 95 5.22 -17.19 -7.15
N THR A 96 4.80 -17.96 -6.17
CA THR A 96 5.02 -19.40 -6.10
C THR A 96 3.70 -20.10 -6.35
N GLU A 97 3.71 -21.09 -7.24
CA GLU A 97 2.55 -21.91 -7.51
C GLU A 97 2.92 -23.40 -7.45
N THR A 98 2.19 -24.15 -6.65
CA THR A 98 2.41 -25.59 -6.48
C THR A 98 1.59 -26.46 -7.42
N LYS A 99 0.66 -25.86 -8.16
CA LYS A 99 -0.23 -26.56 -9.11
C LYS A 99 0.38 -26.73 -10.49
N THR A 100 1.57 -26.18 -10.73
CA THR A 100 2.29 -26.36 -12.00
C THR A 100 3.06 -27.65 -12.05
N SER A 101 3.49 -28.08 -13.26
CA SER A 101 4.33 -29.27 -13.40
C SER A 101 5.67 -29.11 -12.67
N LEU A 102 5.94 -30.03 -11.77
CA LEU A 102 7.05 -29.98 -10.81
C LEU A 102 8.42 -30.32 -11.38
N THR A 103 8.50 -30.78 -12.62
CA THR A 103 9.76 -31.21 -13.22
C THR A 103 10.78 -30.12 -13.35
N ARG A 104 10.38 -28.84 -13.17
CA ARG A 104 11.22 -27.65 -13.38
C ARG A 104 11.47 -26.83 -12.12
N PHE A 105 10.87 -27.22 -11.01
CA PHE A 105 11.05 -26.51 -9.77
C PHE A 105 12.37 -26.84 -9.10
N ASN A 106 13.22 -25.88 -8.98
CA ASN A 106 14.28 -25.93 -7.99
C ASN A 106 13.75 -25.28 -6.69
N ILE A 107 12.91 -26.02 -5.96
CA ILE A 107 12.32 -25.60 -4.68
C ILE A 107 13.41 -25.13 -3.69
N ASP A 108 14.63 -25.61 -3.86
CA ASP A 108 15.75 -25.32 -2.95
C ASP A 108 16.48 -24.00 -3.31
N LYS A 109 16.40 -23.56 -4.57
CA LYS A 109 17.15 -22.36 -5.04
C LYS A 109 16.23 -21.23 -5.46
N GLU A 110 15.14 -21.50 -6.16
CA GLU A 110 14.22 -20.49 -6.69
C GLU A 110 12.80 -20.83 -6.28
N LYS A 111 12.29 -20.13 -5.27
CA LYS A 111 10.93 -20.33 -4.78
C LYS A 111 9.85 -19.71 -5.68
N LEU A 112 10.25 -19.01 -6.73
CA LEU A 112 9.35 -18.27 -7.62
C LEU A 112 9.26 -18.99 -8.96
N ASN A 113 8.05 -19.22 -9.46
CA ASN A 113 7.83 -19.95 -10.70
C ASN A 113 6.74 -19.39 -11.59
N LYS A 114 6.04 -18.38 -11.12
CA LYS A 114 5.01 -17.71 -11.90
C LYS A 114 5.19 -16.20 -11.89
N ILE A 115 4.68 -15.55 -12.91
CA ILE A 115 4.46 -14.11 -12.93
C ILE A 115 2.95 -13.86 -13.05
N GLN A 116 2.47 -12.85 -12.35
CA GLN A 116 1.05 -12.48 -12.33
C GLN A 116 0.88 -10.97 -12.43
N TRP A 117 -0.18 -10.54 -13.08
CA TRP A 117 -0.59 -9.14 -13.19
C TRP A 117 -2.10 -9.02 -13.32
N ALA A 118 -2.65 -7.87 -12.99
CA ALA A 118 -4.09 -7.64 -12.98
C ALA A 118 -4.50 -6.30 -13.61
N SER A 119 -3.54 -5.49 -14.03
CA SER A 119 -3.80 -4.13 -14.51
C SER A 119 -3.53 -4.00 -16.00
N ALA A 120 -4.49 -3.48 -16.75
CA ALA A 120 -4.31 -3.18 -18.16
C ALA A 120 -3.12 -2.23 -18.39
N GLY A 121 -2.50 -2.36 -19.55
CA GLY A 121 -1.29 -1.64 -19.93
C GLY A 121 0.01 -2.29 -19.47
N ASN A 122 -0.03 -3.27 -18.58
CA ASN A 122 1.15 -4.06 -18.22
C ASN A 122 1.60 -4.89 -19.41
N GLU A 123 2.85 -4.74 -19.80
CA GLU A 123 3.47 -5.46 -20.91
C GLU A 123 4.73 -6.15 -20.43
N ILE A 124 4.87 -7.43 -20.78
CA ILE A 124 6.02 -8.27 -20.45
C ILE A 124 6.56 -8.86 -21.75
N THR A 125 7.88 -8.77 -21.94
CA THR A 125 8.57 -9.25 -23.13
C THR A 125 9.53 -10.37 -22.78
N TYR A 126 9.51 -11.41 -23.58
CA TYR A 126 10.38 -12.58 -23.51
C TYR A 126 11.21 -12.71 -24.77
N THR A 127 12.46 -13.13 -24.62
CA THR A 127 13.36 -13.43 -25.74
C THR A 127 13.56 -14.93 -25.87
N PHE A 128 13.49 -15.44 -27.12
CA PHE A 128 13.74 -16.84 -27.42
C PHE A 128 14.48 -17.00 -28.74
N ASN A 129 15.03 -18.17 -28.99
CA ASN A 129 15.76 -18.47 -30.23
C ASN A 129 15.06 -19.58 -31.01
N VAL A 130 14.87 -19.34 -32.31
CA VAL A 130 14.32 -20.28 -33.26
C VAL A 130 15.48 -20.88 -34.08
N LYS A 131 15.49 -22.21 -34.19
CA LYS A 131 16.57 -22.94 -34.89
C LYS A 131 16.35 -23.15 -36.40
N LYS A 132 15.12 -23.04 -36.88
CA LYS A 132 14.73 -23.29 -38.27
C LYS A 132 13.59 -22.35 -38.63
N SER A 133 13.70 -21.66 -39.75
CA SER A 133 12.62 -20.83 -40.29
C SER A 133 11.41 -21.67 -40.67
N GLY A 134 10.21 -21.21 -40.36
CA GLY A 134 8.95 -21.87 -40.70
C GLY A 134 7.79 -21.41 -39.85
N ASN A 135 6.66 -22.13 -39.97
CA ASN A 135 5.47 -21.83 -39.15
C ASN A 135 5.53 -22.58 -37.82
N TYR A 136 5.07 -21.92 -36.77
CA TYR A 136 5.01 -22.43 -35.41
C TYR A 136 3.65 -22.15 -34.77
N ASN A 137 3.21 -23.03 -33.87
CA ASN A 137 2.13 -22.76 -32.94
C ASN A 137 2.70 -22.09 -31.68
N ILE A 138 1.92 -21.23 -31.04
CA ILE A 138 2.27 -20.62 -29.77
C ILE A 138 1.20 -20.98 -28.75
N ALA A 139 1.59 -21.50 -27.57
CA ALA A 139 0.68 -21.79 -26.48
C ALA A 139 1.14 -21.17 -25.17
N PHE A 140 0.17 -20.83 -24.33
CA PHE A 140 0.37 -20.27 -23.03
C PHE A 140 -0.07 -21.25 -21.96
N HIS A 141 0.79 -21.51 -20.99
CA HIS A 141 0.45 -22.23 -19.76
C HIS A 141 0.08 -21.21 -18.69
N TYR A 142 -1.23 -21.00 -18.53
CA TYR A 142 -1.78 -19.88 -17.77
C TYR A 142 -2.93 -20.29 -16.84
N ASP A 143 -3.23 -19.44 -15.89
CA ASP A 143 -4.45 -19.38 -15.10
C ASP A 143 -4.99 -17.96 -15.11
N ASN A 144 -6.30 -17.78 -15.27
CA ASN A 144 -6.93 -16.48 -15.04
C ASN A 144 -7.80 -16.56 -13.79
N GLY A 145 -7.66 -15.57 -12.89
CA GLY A 145 -8.37 -15.52 -11.62
C GLY A 145 -9.89 -15.30 -11.77
N LYS A 146 -10.34 -14.86 -12.94
CA LYS A 146 -11.77 -14.64 -13.27
C LYS A 146 -12.42 -15.92 -13.76
N LYS A 147 -12.97 -16.69 -12.84
CA LYS A 147 -13.51 -18.03 -13.13
C LYS A 147 -14.60 -18.13 -14.19
N GLU A 148 -15.28 -17.03 -14.50
CA GLU A 148 -16.45 -17.01 -15.39
C GLU A 148 -16.39 -15.90 -16.45
N PHE A 149 -15.28 -15.18 -16.55
CA PHE A 149 -15.13 -14.05 -17.47
C PHE A 149 -13.76 -14.09 -18.15
N GLN A 150 -13.72 -13.77 -19.46
CA GLN A 150 -12.49 -13.74 -20.24
C GLN A 150 -11.55 -12.60 -19.79
N THR A 151 -10.24 -12.80 -19.98
CA THR A 151 -9.21 -11.76 -19.91
C THR A 151 -8.67 -11.49 -21.29
N PHE A 152 -8.13 -10.30 -21.51
CA PHE A 152 -7.75 -9.84 -22.83
C PHE A 152 -6.28 -9.41 -22.86
N GLU A 153 -5.56 -9.96 -23.86
CA GLU A 153 -4.14 -9.69 -23.99
C GLU A 153 -3.83 -9.35 -25.47
N THR A 154 -2.98 -8.36 -25.70
CA THR A 154 -2.40 -8.13 -27.02
C THR A 154 -1.07 -8.87 -27.12
N ILE A 155 -0.93 -9.71 -28.14
CA ILE A 155 0.27 -10.50 -28.41
C ILE A 155 1.07 -9.85 -29.52
N LYS A 156 2.35 -9.59 -29.25
CA LYS A 156 3.29 -9.05 -30.24
C LYS A 156 4.43 -10.03 -30.47
N ILE A 157 4.86 -10.12 -31.71
CA ILE A 157 6.08 -10.82 -32.12
C ILE A 157 7.04 -9.77 -32.67
N ASP A 158 8.27 -9.75 -32.18
CA ASP A 158 9.31 -8.79 -32.56
C ASP A 158 8.85 -7.32 -32.49
N GLY A 159 8.00 -7.02 -31.46
CA GLY A 159 7.48 -5.69 -31.18
C GLY A 159 6.25 -5.26 -31.98
N GLU A 160 5.80 -6.07 -32.96
CA GLU A 160 4.64 -5.79 -33.81
C GLU A 160 3.51 -6.78 -33.54
N VAL A 161 2.25 -6.33 -33.66
CA VAL A 161 1.09 -7.23 -33.67
C VAL A 161 1.03 -7.91 -35.04
N PRO A 162 1.16 -9.23 -35.12
CA PRO A 162 1.35 -9.92 -36.39
C PRO A 162 0.11 -9.86 -37.30
N PHE A 163 -1.09 -9.91 -36.71
CA PHE A 163 -2.38 -9.80 -37.40
C PHE A 163 -3.46 -9.38 -36.41
N ALA A 164 -4.58 -8.88 -36.91
CA ALA A 164 -5.61 -8.19 -36.14
C ALA A 164 -6.17 -9.01 -34.97
N GLU A 165 -6.28 -10.33 -35.13
CA GLU A 165 -6.81 -11.21 -34.10
C GLU A 165 -5.88 -11.35 -32.88
N MET A 166 -4.61 -10.92 -32.96
CA MET A 166 -3.69 -10.86 -31.83
C MET A 166 -3.84 -9.59 -31.01
N TYR A 167 -4.70 -8.68 -31.44
CA TYR A 167 -5.07 -7.49 -30.68
C TYR A 167 -6.27 -7.77 -29.80
N ASN A 168 -6.18 -7.54 -28.48
CA ASN A 168 -7.23 -7.89 -27.52
C ASN A 168 -7.64 -9.38 -27.58
N TYR A 169 -6.69 -10.28 -27.76
CA TYR A 169 -6.97 -11.72 -27.79
C TYR A 169 -7.60 -12.17 -26.46
N ALA A 170 -8.72 -12.86 -26.55
CA ALA A 170 -9.48 -13.31 -25.39
C ALA A 170 -8.99 -14.66 -24.88
N PHE A 171 -8.61 -14.71 -23.62
CA PHE A 171 -8.28 -15.96 -22.91
C PHE A 171 -9.47 -16.40 -22.08
N ASP A 172 -9.89 -17.65 -22.28
CA ASP A 172 -11.02 -18.24 -21.57
C ASP A 172 -10.72 -18.48 -20.09
N PRO A 173 -11.76 -18.40 -19.24
CA PRO A 173 -11.60 -18.71 -17.82
C PRO A 173 -11.13 -20.14 -17.58
N VAL A 174 -10.20 -20.32 -16.65
CA VAL A 174 -9.69 -21.62 -16.22
C VAL A 174 -10.44 -22.05 -14.96
N SER A 175 -11.19 -23.15 -15.04
CA SER A 175 -12.03 -23.62 -13.93
C SER A 175 -11.24 -24.17 -12.74
N SER A 176 -10.05 -24.72 -12.96
CA SER A 176 -9.20 -25.29 -11.94
C SER A 176 -7.78 -25.50 -12.43
N GLY A 177 -6.80 -25.02 -11.68
CA GLY A 177 -5.37 -25.15 -12.00
C GLY A 177 -4.96 -24.30 -13.20
N TYR A 178 -4.10 -24.85 -14.05
CA TYR A 178 -3.58 -24.21 -15.26
C TYR A 178 -4.13 -24.85 -16.52
N SER A 179 -4.16 -24.10 -17.61
CA SER A 179 -4.50 -24.58 -18.95
C SER A 179 -3.35 -24.32 -19.93
N ASN A 180 -3.12 -25.27 -20.84
CA ASN A 180 -2.34 -25.02 -22.04
C ASN A 180 -3.29 -24.53 -23.14
N HIS A 181 -3.25 -23.25 -23.44
CA HIS A 181 -4.07 -22.67 -24.50
C HIS A 181 -3.19 -22.30 -25.70
N THR A 182 -3.39 -22.99 -26.82
CA THR A 182 -2.79 -22.61 -28.11
C THR A 182 -3.60 -21.49 -28.72
N LEU A 183 -2.92 -20.45 -29.20
CA LEU A 183 -3.58 -19.34 -29.87
C LEU A 183 -4.35 -19.85 -31.09
N SER A 184 -5.65 -19.64 -31.12
CA SER A 184 -6.56 -20.21 -32.11
C SER A 184 -7.76 -19.29 -32.38
N ASP A 185 -8.45 -19.54 -33.50
CA ASP A 185 -9.72 -18.87 -33.79
C ASP A 185 -10.86 -19.41 -32.87
N LYS A 186 -12.02 -18.78 -32.92
CA LYS A 186 -13.22 -19.18 -32.15
C LYS A 186 -13.74 -20.58 -32.49
N LYS A 187 -13.25 -21.21 -33.56
CA LYS A 187 -13.60 -22.58 -33.96
C LYS A 187 -12.55 -23.59 -33.50
N GLY A 188 -11.46 -23.14 -32.89
CA GLY A 188 -10.36 -23.97 -32.41
C GLY A 188 -9.30 -24.30 -33.48
N ASN A 189 -9.28 -23.61 -34.61
CA ASN A 189 -8.18 -23.71 -35.57
C ASN A 189 -7.00 -22.88 -35.11
N ASN A 190 -5.84 -23.51 -34.96
CA ASN A 190 -4.63 -22.83 -34.50
C ASN A 190 -4.19 -21.73 -35.47
N TYR A 191 -3.75 -20.61 -34.88
CA TYR A 191 -2.97 -19.63 -35.62
C TYR A 191 -1.52 -20.08 -35.74
N ASN A 192 -0.98 -19.97 -36.93
CA ASN A 192 0.43 -20.27 -37.19
C ASN A 192 1.22 -19.00 -37.35
N PHE A 193 2.36 -18.94 -36.72
CA PHE A 193 3.27 -17.79 -36.72
C PHE A 193 4.51 -18.13 -37.48
N TYR A 194 4.82 -17.36 -38.56
CA TYR A 194 6.05 -17.52 -39.26
C TYR A 194 7.21 -16.88 -38.49
N LEU A 195 8.23 -17.68 -38.20
CA LEU A 195 9.44 -17.23 -37.51
C LEU A 195 10.66 -17.61 -38.35
N GLU A 196 11.58 -16.66 -38.52
CA GLU A 196 12.86 -16.93 -39.14
C GLU A 196 13.81 -17.63 -38.16
N GLU A 197 14.88 -18.25 -38.67
CA GLU A 197 15.95 -18.76 -37.82
C GLU A 197 16.65 -17.59 -37.13
N GLY A 198 16.71 -17.60 -35.79
CA GLY A 198 17.36 -16.54 -35.04
C GLY A 198 16.68 -16.19 -33.74
N LYS A 199 17.01 -15.00 -33.26
CA LYS A 199 16.48 -14.44 -32.00
C LYS A 199 15.19 -13.69 -32.27
N HIS A 200 14.15 -14.03 -31.50
CA HIS A 200 12.83 -13.40 -31.53
C HIS A 200 12.41 -12.90 -30.17
N THR A 201 11.42 -12.02 -30.16
CA THR A 201 10.74 -11.58 -28.94
C THR A 201 9.24 -11.88 -29.01
N ILE A 202 8.64 -12.25 -27.89
CA ILE A 202 7.19 -12.30 -27.70
C ILE A 202 6.82 -11.38 -26.55
N SER A 203 5.89 -10.45 -26.78
CA SER A 203 5.37 -9.56 -25.75
C SER A 203 3.88 -9.83 -25.52
N ILE A 204 3.48 -9.76 -24.26
CA ILE A 204 2.11 -9.93 -23.80
C ILE A 204 1.72 -8.65 -23.08
N LYS A 205 0.70 -7.96 -23.58
CA LYS A 205 0.21 -6.72 -23.00
C LYS A 205 -1.24 -6.88 -22.60
N GLN A 206 -1.53 -6.64 -21.33
CA GLN A 206 -2.88 -6.74 -20.81
C GLN A 206 -3.76 -5.57 -21.25
N GLU A 207 -5.00 -5.88 -21.61
CA GLU A 207 -5.93 -4.95 -22.25
C GLU A 207 -7.29 -4.93 -21.57
N ASN A 208 -7.95 -3.76 -21.58
CA ASN A 208 -9.33 -3.59 -21.14
C ASN A 208 -10.24 -3.04 -22.25
N GLU A 209 -9.72 -2.85 -23.45
CA GLU A 209 -10.47 -2.24 -24.56
C GLU A 209 -11.85 -2.88 -24.79
N PRO A 210 -12.01 -4.24 -24.76
CA PRO A 210 -13.31 -4.86 -24.95
C PRO A 210 -14.38 -4.49 -23.90
N VAL A 211 -13.96 -4.10 -22.71
CA VAL A 211 -14.88 -3.77 -21.59
C VAL A 211 -14.97 -2.27 -21.30
N VAL A 212 -14.20 -1.44 -22.02
CA VAL A 212 -14.06 -0.02 -21.73
C VAL A 212 -15.38 0.74 -21.86
N GLU A 213 -16.22 0.38 -22.81
CA GLU A 213 -17.51 1.03 -23.03
C GLU A 213 -18.47 0.74 -21.86
N ALA A 214 -18.57 -0.52 -21.44
CA ALA A 214 -19.35 -0.92 -20.27
C ALA A 214 -18.88 -0.21 -18.99
N TYR A 215 -17.57 -0.12 -18.80
CA TYR A 215 -16.95 0.62 -17.69
C TYR A 215 -17.35 2.11 -17.70
N ARG A 216 -17.27 2.78 -18.86
CA ARG A 216 -17.63 4.20 -19.00
C ARG A 216 -19.10 4.45 -18.67
N TYR A 217 -20.02 3.59 -19.15
CA TYR A 217 -21.43 3.68 -18.80
C TYR A 217 -21.67 3.50 -17.30
N ALA A 218 -20.96 2.58 -16.66
CA ALA A 218 -21.06 2.39 -15.21
C ALA A 218 -20.58 3.63 -14.42
N LEU A 219 -19.45 4.24 -14.82
CA LEU A 219 -18.98 5.49 -14.22
C LEU A 219 -19.96 6.66 -14.42
N LEU A 220 -20.58 6.75 -15.60
CA LEU A 220 -21.58 7.76 -15.88
C LEU A 220 -22.80 7.57 -14.97
N LEU A 221 -23.24 6.33 -14.79
CA LEU A 221 -24.35 5.99 -13.92
C LEU A 221 -24.03 6.30 -12.45
N GLN A 222 -22.85 5.96 -11.97
CA GLN A 222 -22.39 6.32 -10.61
C GLN A 222 -22.45 7.83 -10.37
N LYS A 223 -21.93 8.61 -11.33
CA LYS A 223 -21.98 10.07 -11.24
C LYS A 223 -23.40 10.59 -11.14
N HIS A 224 -24.29 10.12 -12.02
CA HIS A 224 -25.69 10.54 -12.02
C HIS A 224 -26.42 10.18 -10.72
N ILE A 225 -26.17 9.00 -10.16
CA ILE A 225 -26.76 8.57 -8.88
C ILE A 225 -26.28 9.46 -7.74
N THR A 226 -25.01 9.79 -7.70
CA THR A 226 -24.42 10.69 -6.69
C THR A 226 -24.99 12.09 -6.80
N ASP A 227 -25.07 12.66 -8.00
CA ASP A 227 -25.64 13.99 -8.23
C ASP A 227 -27.14 14.01 -7.84
N PHE A 228 -27.86 12.95 -8.17
CA PHE A 228 -29.28 12.82 -7.85
C PHE A 228 -29.52 12.69 -6.34
N GLN A 229 -28.74 11.90 -5.63
CA GLN A 229 -28.81 11.82 -4.18
C GLN A 229 -28.55 13.19 -3.52
N LEU A 230 -27.56 13.94 -4.00
CA LEU A 230 -27.30 15.29 -3.53
C LEU A 230 -28.49 16.25 -3.78
N GLU A 231 -29.18 16.11 -4.93
CA GLU A 231 -30.40 16.89 -5.23
C GLU A 231 -31.50 16.57 -4.25
N ILE A 232 -31.70 15.31 -3.90
CA ILE A 232 -32.67 14.88 -2.88
C ILE A 232 -32.28 15.49 -1.52
N THR A 233 -31.03 15.38 -1.10
CA THR A 233 -30.55 15.86 0.20
C THR A 233 -30.67 17.38 0.35
N LYS A 234 -30.54 18.15 -0.74
CA LYS A 234 -30.81 19.61 -0.72
C LYS A 234 -32.21 19.95 -0.29
N ILE A 235 -33.18 19.07 -0.57
CA ILE A 235 -34.61 19.27 -0.26
C ILE A 235 -34.93 18.73 1.12
N THR A 236 -34.41 17.56 1.47
CA THR A 236 -34.78 16.81 2.67
C THR A 236 -33.90 17.10 3.89
N GLY A 237 -32.68 17.60 3.67
CA GLY A 237 -31.60 17.55 4.67
C GLY A 237 -30.99 16.14 4.75
N SER A 238 -29.99 16.00 5.60
CA SER A 238 -29.27 14.72 5.84
C SER A 238 -30.06 13.77 6.75
N ASP A 239 -30.87 14.31 7.65
CA ASP A 239 -31.74 13.55 8.56
C ASP A 239 -33.17 13.63 8.01
N VAL A 240 -33.55 12.59 7.28
CA VAL A 240 -34.81 12.56 6.57
C VAL A 240 -35.95 12.24 7.55
N ASP A 241 -36.93 13.12 7.67
CA ASP A 241 -38.16 12.88 8.42
C ASP A 241 -38.94 11.71 7.81
N THR A 242 -38.92 10.56 8.48
CA THR A 242 -39.55 9.31 8.05
C THR A 242 -41.08 9.34 8.16
N GLU A 243 -41.63 10.20 8.97
CA GLU A 243 -43.09 10.35 9.16
C GLU A 243 -43.72 11.30 8.13
N ARG A 244 -42.89 12.02 7.38
CA ARG A 244 -43.33 12.98 6.38
C ARG A 244 -43.66 12.30 5.04
N ASN A 245 -44.86 12.57 4.49
CA ASN A 245 -45.17 12.25 3.09
C ASN A 245 -44.49 13.28 2.18
N TRP A 246 -43.33 12.91 1.67
CA TRP A 246 -42.41 13.81 0.95
C TRP A 246 -42.98 14.26 -0.42
N LYS A 247 -43.69 13.40 -1.16
CA LYS A 247 -44.15 13.65 -2.53
C LYS A 247 -43.03 14.23 -3.41
N MET A 248 -41.92 13.56 -3.47
CA MET A 248 -40.67 14.07 -4.07
C MET A 248 -40.82 14.41 -5.55
N THR A 249 -41.71 13.75 -6.28
CA THR A 249 -42.02 14.08 -7.69
C THR A 249 -42.55 15.50 -7.91
N LYS A 250 -43.08 16.18 -6.87
CA LYS A 250 -43.42 17.60 -6.95
C LYS A 250 -42.21 18.52 -6.97
N TYR A 251 -41.13 18.13 -6.31
CA TYR A 251 -39.89 18.91 -6.24
C TYR A 251 -38.94 18.54 -7.38
N ILE A 252 -38.86 17.24 -7.72
CA ILE A 252 -38.05 16.69 -8.81
C ILE A 252 -38.94 15.87 -9.74
N PRO A 253 -39.62 16.51 -10.71
CA PRO A 253 -40.63 15.83 -11.58
C PRO A 253 -40.04 14.69 -12.43
N ASN A 254 -38.75 14.69 -12.66
CA ASN A 254 -38.07 13.72 -13.52
C ASN A 254 -37.64 12.42 -12.82
N ILE A 255 -37.94 12.24 -11.53
CA ILE A 255 -37.60 11.00 -10.79
C ILE A 255 -37.95 9.71 -11.55
N PRO A 256 -39.17 9.53 -12.05
CA PRO A 256 -39.54 8.31 -12.78
C PRO A 256 -38.68 8.08 -14.03
N LYS A 257 -38.31 9.14 -14.75
CA LYS A 257 -37.48 9.06 -15.94
C LYS A 257 -36.02 8.74 -15.60
N TYR A 258 -35.50 9.29 -14.50
CA TYR A 258 -34.16 8.97 -14.04
C TYR A 258 -34.02 7.48 -13.71
N LEU A 259 -34.97 6.94 -12.93
CA LEU A 259 -34.97 5.52 -12.54
C LEU A 259 -35.10 4.59 -13.76
N GLU A 260 -35.97 4.94 -14.75
CA GLU A 260 -36.08 4.19 -15.99
C GLU A 260 -34.81 4.25 -16.84
N SER A 261 -34.15 5.42 -16.89
CA SER A 261 -32.85 5.58 -17.55
C SER A 261 -31.75 4.74 -16.90
N TYR A 262 -31.72 4.67 -15.57
CA TYR A 262 -30.73 3.86 -14.85
C TYR A 262 -30.89 2.36 -15.14
N GLU A 263 -32.11 1.86 -15.13
CA GLU A 263 -32.43 0.47 -15.50
C GLU A 263 -31.98 0.18 -16.95
N THR A 264 -32.31 1.09 -17.88
CA THR A 264 -31.89 0.98 -19.27
C THR A 264 -30.35 0.95 -19.43
N MET A 265 -29.65 1.79 -18.68
CA MET A 265 -28.18 1.81 -18.71
C MET A 265 -27.58 0.51 -18.18
N ILE A 266 -28.13 -0.08 -17.11
CA ILE A 266 -27.68 -1.37 -16.59
C ILE A 266 -27.88 -2.48 -17.62
N HIS A 267 -29.03 -2.51 -18.27
CA HIS A 267 -29.30 -3.47 -19.36
C HIS A 267 -28.32 -3.30 -20.53
N HIS A 268 -27.96 -2.07 -20.87
CA HIS A 268 -27.00 -1.79 -21.93
C HIS A 268 -25.58 -2.25 -21.54
N ILE A 269 -25.16 -1.97 -20.33
CA ILE A 269 -23.86 -2.46 -19.79
C ILE A 269 -23.81 -3.98 -19.87
N ARG A 270 -24.86 -4.66 -19.46
CA ARG A 270 -24.96 -6.13 -19.53
C ARG A 270 -24.88 -6.64 -20.97
N PHE A 271 -25.59 -6.00 -21.90
CA PHE A 271 -25.55 -6.34 -23.33
C PHE A 271 -24.12 -6.27 -23.91
N LEU A 272 -23.35 -5.25 -23.54
CA LEU A 272 -21.96 -5.09 -23.98
C LEU A 272 -21.01 -6.19 -23.48
N LEU A 273 -21.37 -6.86 -22.39
CA LEU A 273 -20.49 -7.85 -21.73
C LEU A 273 -20.92 -9.31 -21.92
N GLN A 274 -22.11 -9.59 -22.46
CA GLN A 274 -22.70 -10.93 -22.52
C GLN A 274 -21.83 -11.94 -23.28
N ASP A 275 -21.08 -11.50 -24.30
CA ASP A 275 -20.25 -12.37 -25.15
C ASP A 275 -18.91 -12.75 -24.49
N TYR A 276 -18.56 -12.10 -23.39
CA TYR A 276 -17.28 -12.33 -22.66
C TYR A 276 -17.45 -13.19 -21.40
N SER A 277 -18.70 -13.53 -21.06
CA SER A 277 -19.00 -14.42 -19.93
C SER A 277 -19.21 -15.85 -20.42
N SER A 278 -18.56 -16.83 -19.76
CA SER A 278 -18.69 -18.25 -20.10
C SER A 278 -20.12 -18.80 -19.92
N ASN A 279 -20.91 -18.17 -19.06
CA ASN A 279 -22.29 -18.58 -18.73
C ASN A 279 -23.35 -17.56 -19.25
N GLY A 280 -23.01 -16.75 -20.24
CA GLY A 280 -23.91 -15.72 -20.76
C GLY A 280 -24.19 -14.63 -19.75
N ASN A 281 -25.44 -14.52 -19.25
CA ASN A 281 -25.83 -13.47 -18.30
C ASN A 281 -25.56 -13.78 -16.82
N SER A 282 -24.87 -14.86 -16.50
CA SER A 282 -24.53 -15.23 -15.13
C SER A 282 -23.02 -15.15 -14.89
N GLY A 283 -22.62 -14.69 -13.73
CA GLY A 283 -21.21 -14.61 -13.32
C GLY A 283 -21.05 -13.62 -12.18
N ALA A 284 -19.99 -13.77 -11.38
CA ALA A 284 -19.75 -12.94 -10.20
C ALA A 284 -19.73 -11.43 -10.54
N ILE A 285 -19.15 -11.05 -11.70
CA ILE A 285 -19.07 -9.65 -12.14
C ILE A 285 -20.46 -9.11 -12.48
N LEU A 286 -21.31 -9.89 -13.16
CA LEU A 286 -22.64 -9.48 -13.57
C LEU A 286 -23.62 -9.44 -12.39
N ALA A 287 -23.36 -10.20 -11.30
CA ALA A 287 -24.17 -10.18 -10.09
C ALA A 287 -24.25 -8.78 -9.45
N TYR A 288 -23.21 -7.98 -9.55
CA TYR A 288 -23.23 -6.59 -9.08
C TYR A 288 -24.24 -5.72 -9.87
N LEU A 289 -24.40 -5.99 -11.15
CA LEU A 289 -25.43 -5.31 -11.96
C LEU A 289 -26.85 -5.78 -11.59
N ASP A 290 -27.01 -7.06 -11.22
CA ASP A 290 -28.30 -7.59 -10.73
C ASP A 290 -28.70 -6.94 -9.42
N GLU A 291 -27.76 -6.75 -8.50
CA GLU A 291 -27.99 -6.06 -7.23
C GLU A 291 -28.40 -4.60 -7.47
N ALA A 292 -27.65 -3.87 -8.28
CA ALA A 292 -27.96 -2.48 -8.61
C ALA A 292 -29.35 -2.34 -9.28
N GLU A 293 -29.67 -3.26 -10.20
CA GLU A 293 -30.98 -3.30 -10.87
C GLU A 293 -32.12 -3.58 -9.88
N GLN A 294 -31.89 -4.47 -8.90
CA GLN A 294 -32.88 -4.79 -7.89
C GLN A 294 -33.23 -3.57 -7.03
N PHE A 295 -32.20 -2.82 -6.55
CA PHE A 295 -32.42 -1.57 -5.83
C PHE A 295 -33.23 -0.56 -6.65
N ILE A 296 -32.90 -0.37 -7.93
CA ILE A 296 -33.64 0.54 -8.81
C ILE A 296 -35.12 0.09 -8.96
N LYS A 297 -35.37 -1.20 -9.14
CA LYS A 297 -36.70 -1.77 -9.24
C LYS A 297 -37.53 -1.54 -7.97
N ASP A 298 -36.92 -1.62 -6.81
CA ASP A 298 -37.59 -1.42 -5.53
C ASP A 298 -37.94 0.06 -5.33
N ILE A 299 -36.99 0.97 -5.56
CA ILE A 299 -37.24 2.42 -5.48
C ILE A 299 -38.28 2.87 -6.52
N LYS A 300 -38.29 2.31 -7.73
CA LYS A 300 -39.19 2.65 -8.82
C LYS A 300 -40.68 2.40 -8.49
N LYS A 301 -40.93 1.52 -7.50
CA LYS A 301 -42.32 1.26 -7.04
C LYS A 301 -42.93 2.46 -6.33
N TYR A 302 -42.10 3.28 -5.66
CA TYR A 302 -42.57 4.39 -4.82
C TYR A 302 -41.75 5.66 -5.08
N PRO A 303 -41.75 6.24 -6.26
CA PRO A 303 -40.91 7.37 -6.67
C PRO A 303 -41.12 8.63 -5.81
N ASP A 304 -42.30 8.80 -5.21
CA ASP A 304 -42.59 9.90 -4.30
C ASP A 304 -41.90 9.75 -2.92
N GLU A 305 -41.54 8.53 -2.56
CA GLU A 305 -40.88 8.18 -1.27
C GLU A 305 -39.37 8.04 -1.40
N ILE A 306 -38.77 8.43 -2.52
CA ILE A 306 -37.32 8.27 -2.77
C ILE A 306 -36.46 8.93 -1.70
N ALA A 307 -36.96 9.93 -0.99
CA ALA A 307 -36.28 10.54 0.15
C ALA A 307 -35.97 9.53 1.24
N LEU A 308 -36.78 8.50 1.42
CA LEU A 308 -36.58 7.42 2.41
C LEU A 308 -35.59 6.36 1.91
N HIS A 309 -35.21 6.40 0.63
CA HIS A 309 -34.33 5.45 -0.04
C HIS A 309 -32.96 6.02 -0.42
N THR A 310 -32.54 7.11 0.20
CA THR A 310 -31.22 7.72 -0.07
C THR A 310 -30.07 6.78 0.28
N ALA A 311 -30.22 5.93 1.31
CA ALA A 311 -29.26 4.89 1.65
C ALA A 311 -29.15 3.81 0.56
N ASP A 312 -30.26 3.46 -0.11
CA ASP A 312 -30.26 2.48 -1.21
C ASP A 312 -29.54 3.05 -2.45
N LEU A 313 -29.52 4.37 -2.62
CA LEU A 313 -28.80 5.03 -3.72
C LEU A 313 -27.28 5.03 -3.47
N THR A 314 -26.82 5.48 -2.29
CA THR A 314 -25.41 5.80 -2.03
C THR A 314 -24.87 5.36 -0.66
N GLY A 315 -25.62 4.55 0.09
CA GLY A 315 -25.16 4.04 1.40
C GLY A 315 -23.83 3.27 1.29
N ALA A 316 -22.98 3.37 2.31
CA ALA A 316 -21.64 2.84 2.26
C ALA A 316 -21.54 1.30 2.39
N GLU A 317 -22.57 0.65 2.92
CA GLU A 317 -22.56 -0.80 3.14
C GLU A 317 -23.22 -1.59 2.03
N ASN A 318 -24.34 -1.10 1.55
CA ASN A 318 -25.13 -1.77 0.52
C ASN A 318 -25.97 -0.74 -0.24
N SER A 319 -25.69 -0.52 -1.51
CA SER A 319 -26.40 0.46 -2.35
C SER A 319 -26.10 0.24 -3.81
N ILE A 320 -26.86 0.94 -4.68
CA ILE A 320 -26.59 0.97 -6.12
C ILE A 320 -25.14 1.44 -6.39
N LEU A 321 -24.70 2.48 -5.69
CA LEU A 321 -23.34 3.02 -5.86
C LEU A 321 -22.26 2.00 -5.47
N VAL A 322 -22.46 1.24 -4.38
CA VAL A 322 -21.56 0.18 -3.96
C VAL A 322 -21.49 -0.93 -5.00
N SER A 323 -22.61 -1.42 -5.46
CA SER A 323 -22.69 -2.48 -6.47
C SER A 323 -22.02 -2.06 -7.79
N LEU A 324 -22.28 -0.85 -8.27
CA LEU A 324 -21.62 -0.31 -9.47
C LEU A 324 -20.10 -0.10 -9.25
N SER A 325 -19.66 0.27 -8.04
CA SER A 325 -18.24 0.45 -7.75
C SER A 325 -17.50 -0.88 -7.71
N ASN A 326 -18.11 -1.92 -7.15
CA ASN A 326 -17.58 -3.27 -7.19
C ASN A 326 -17.51 -3.77 -8.63
N PHE A 327 -18.58 -3.55 -9.41
CA PHE A 327 -18.60 -3.88 -10.84
C PHE A 327 -17.45 -3.21 -11.59
N THR A 328 -17.23 -1.90 -11.44
CA THR A 328 -16.15 -1.18 -12.15
C THR A 328 -14.77 -1.66 -11.75
N THR A 329 -14.58 -2.07 -10.51
CA THR A 329 -13.33 -2.65 -10.02
C THR A 329 -13.08 -4.01 -10.66
N GLU A 330 -14.07 -4.90 -10.60
CA GLU A 330 -13.94 -6.26 -11.07
C GLU A 330 -13.87 -6.38 -12.60
N VAL A 331 -14.61 -5.55 -13.34
CA VAL A 331 -14.61 -5.61 -14.82
C VAL A 331 -13.27 -5.18 -15.41
N THR A 332 -12.55 -4.28 -14.73
CA THR A 332 -11.23 -3.78 -15.15
C THR A 332 -10.04 -4.52 -14.51
N SER A 333 -10.27 -5.36 -13.52
CA SER A 333 -9.26 -6.24 -12.95
C SER A 333 -9.14 -7.50 -13.80
N ASN A 334 -7.99 -7.76 -14.38
CA ASN A 334 -7.74 -8.91 -15.24
C ASN A 334 -6.63 -9.76 -14.63
N ASP A 335 -6.96 -10.55 -13.61
CA ASP A 335 -5.99 -11.44 -12.98
C ASP A 335 -5.51 -12.49 -13.99
N PHE A 336 -4.30 -12.32 -14.50
CA PHE A 336 -3.64 -13.23 -15.39
C PHE A 336 -2.35 -13.76 -14.77
N THR A 337 -2.21 -15.06 -14.74
CA THR A 337 -1.05 -15.73 -14.19
C THR A 337 -0.42 -16.59 -15.28
N LEU A 338 0.88 -16.38 -15.51
CA LEU A 338 1.64 -17.11 -16.51
C LEU A 338 2.77 -17.89 -15.84
N ASP A 339 2.87 -19.16 -16.16
CA ASP A 339 3.98 -20.04 -15.78
C ASP A 339 4.95 -20.23 -16.95
N ARG A 340 4.42 -20.33 -18.19
CA ARG A 340 5.22 -20.74 -19.33
C ARG A 340 4.61 -20.39 -20.68
N ILE A 341 5.46 -20.18 -21.68
CA ILE A 341 5.08 -20.06 -23.08
C ILE A 341 5.75 -21.19 -23.84
N TYR A 342 5.02 -21.80 -24.78
CA TYR A 342 5.51 -22.82 -25.69
C TYR A 342 5.48 -22.29 -27.13
N VAL A 343 6.58 -22.48 -27.87
CA VAL A 343 6.63 -22.33 -29.32
C VAL A 343 6.94 -23.70 -29.91
N TYR A 344 6.03 -24.25 -30.71
CA TYR A 344 6.08 -25.66 -31.09
C TYR A 344 5.40 -25.95 -32.43
N GLY A 345 5.66 -27.13 -32.99
CA GLY A 345 5.02 -27.63 -34.21
C GLY A 345 3.93 -28.66 -33.92
N ASP A 346 4.22 -29.68 -33.14
CA ASP A 346 3.30 -30.77 -32.83
C ASP A 346 2.76 -30.62 -31.38
N LYS A 347 1.45 -30.82 -31.20
CA LYS A 347 0.76 -30.75 -29.91
C LYS A 347 1.30 -31.74 -28.85
N ASP A 348 1.87 -32.85 -29.31
CA ASP A 348 2.43 -33.89 -28.41
C ASP A 348 3.73 -33.38 -27.71
N GLN A 349 4.26 -32.22 -28.14
CA GLN A 349 5.38 -31.54 -27.48
C GLN A 349 4.97 -30.77 -26.22
N LEU A 350 3.66 -30.61 -25.95
CA LEU A 350 3.18 -29.90 -24.77
C LEU A 350 3.13 -30.83 -23.57
N GLU A 351 3.66 -30.35 -22.44
CA GLU A 351 3.54 -31.04 -21.16
C GLU A 351 2.09 -30.98 -20.62
N SER A 352 1.73 -31.92 -19.73
CA SER A 352 0.43 -31.86 -19.04
C SER A 352 0.30 -30.54 -18.26
N PRO A 353 -0.82 -29.83 -18.36
CA PRO A 353 -0.98 -28.52 -17.70
C PRO A 353 -1.00 -28.61 -16.18
N ASN A 354 -1.41 -29.76 -15.63
CA ASN A 354 -1.50 -29.95 -14.18
C ASN A 354 -0.73 -31.18 -13.73
N PRO A 355 -0.12 -31.17 -12.54
CA PRO A 355 0.61 -32.32 -12.02
C PRO A 355 -0.35 -33.50 -11.80
N SER A 356 0.12 -34.72 -12.03
CA SER A 356 -0.61 -35.96 -11.65
C SER A 356 -0.84 -35.99 -10.13
N PHE A 357 -1.86 -36.73 -9.67
CA PHE A 357 -2.15 -36.91 -8.25
C PHE A 357 -0.92 -37.37 -7.45
N GLY A 358 -0.12 -38.27 -8.00
CA GLY A 358 1.12 -38.75 -7.38
C GLY A 358 2.20 -37.64 -7.32
N GLY A 359 2.31 -36.81 -8.35
CA GLY A 359 3.19 -35.64 -8.39
C GLY A 359 2.82 -34.60 -7.35
N SER A 360 1.54 -34.29 -7.21
CA SER A 360 1.03 -33.36 -6.21
C SER A 360 1.28 -33.83 -4.77
N LEU A 361 1.06 -35.12 -4.51
CA LEU A 361 1.35 -35.72 -3.20
C LEU A 361 2.85 -35.69 -2.89
N TRP A 362 3.70 -36.04 -3.86
CA TRP A 362 5.15 -35.98 -3.72
C TRP A 362 5.66 -34.59 -3.40
N THR A 363 5.09 -33.58 -4.03
CA THR A 363 5.43 -32.16 -3.73
C THR A 363 5.05 -31.79 -2.32
N SER A 364 3.84 -32.14 -1.89
CA SER A 364 3.40 -31.85 -0.54
C SER A 364 4.32 -32.52 0.49
N ILE A 365 4.74 -33.76 0.26
CA ILE A 365 5.70 -34.46 1.10
C ILE A 365 7.08 -33.79 1.06
N ARG A 366 7.58 -33.44 -0.11
CA ARG A 366 8.88 -32.79 -0.29
C ARG A 366 8.89 -31.39 0.35
N THR A 367 7.81 -30.61 0.18
CA THR A 367 7.66 -29.30 0.83
C THR A 367 7.63 -29.45 2.35
N LEU A 368 6.92 -30.48 2.87
CA LEU A 368 6.89 -30.78 4.29
C LEU A 368 8.26 -31.18 4.81
N VAL A 369 8.99 -32.07 4.11
CA VAL A 369 10.35 -32.47 4.46
C VAL A 369 11.29 -31.27 4.42
N ASN A 370 11.23 -30.46 3.37
CA ASN A 370 12.08 -29.25 3.27
C ASN A 370 11.76 -28.22 4.35
N THR A 371 10.50 -28.11 4.80
CA THR A 371 10.14 -27.27 5.94
C THR A 371 10.80 -27.74 7.23
N PHE A 372 10.92 -29.06 7.45
CA PHE A 372 11.56 -29.61 8.62
C PHE A 372 13.09 -29.70 8.54
N THR A 373 13.65 -29.82 7.34
CA THR A 373 15.08 -30.00 7.13
C THR A 373 15.81 -28.73 6.69
N SER A 374 15.06 -27.70 6.30
CA SER A 374 15.66 -26.43 5.89
C SER A 374 16.23 -25.68 7.10
N PRO A 375 17.53 -25.33 7.12
CA PRO A 375 18.14 -24.56 8.21
C PRO A 375 17.46 -23.19 8.46
N LYS A 376 16.69 -22.69 7.47
CA LYS A 376 15.97 -21.40 7.58
C LYS A 376 14.88 -21.34 8.66
N TYR A 377 14.40 -22.50 9.12
CA TYR A 377 13.33 -22.59 10.14
C TYR A 377 13.80 -23.15 11.49
N SER A 378 15.07 -23.50 11.63
CA SER A 378 15.60 -23.90 12.94
C SER A 378 15.80 -22.66 13.82
N THR A 379 14.78 -22.35 14.58
CA THR A 379 14.88 -21.43 15.72
C THR A 379 15.63 -22.17 16.82
N GLY A 380 16.93 -21.89 17.04
CA GLY A 380 17.63 -22.33 18.23
C GLY A 380 18.92 -23.14 18.06
N ALA A 381 19.44 -23.37 16.86
CA ALA A 381 20.84 -23.78 16.75
C ALA A 381 21.71 -22.52 16.91
N LYS A 382 22.52 -22.42 17.95
CA LYS A 382 23.66 -21.53 17.98
C LYS A 382 24.47 -21.80 16.73
N GLU A 383 24.48 -20.85 15.81
CA GLU A 383 25.45 -20.84 14.73
C GLU A 383 26.83 -20.57 15.31
N ASP A 384 27.87 -20.78 14.50
CA ASP A 384 29.22 -20.52 14.94
C ASP A 384 29.32 -19.09 15.49
N ASP A 385 30.22 -18.89 16.49
CA ASP A 385 30.41 -17.58 17.13
C ASP A 385 30.89 -16.48 16.17
N GLU A 386 31.10 -16.79 14.88
CA GLU A 386 31.55 -15.86 13.82
C GLU A 386 30.43 -15.26 12.99
N THR A 387 29.21 -15.82 13.00
CA THR A 387 28.10 -15.34 12.16
C THR A 387 27.33 -14.21 12.83
N LEU A 388 27.22 -13.04 12.19
CA LEU A 388 26.35 -11.94 12.61
C LEU A 388 24.89 -12.35 12.38
N THR A 389 24.11 -12.41 13.46
CA THR A 389 22.71 -12.88 13.44
C THR A 389 21.73 -11.73 13.56
N ILE A 390 20.76 -11.67 12.66
CA ILE A 390 19.76 -10.60 12.57
C ILE A 390 18.37 -11.21 12.54
N TRP A 391 17.53 -10.80 13.48
CA TRP A 391 16.11 -11.13 13.49
C TRP A 391 15.29 -9.95 12.98
N VAL A 392 14.32 -10.23 12.09
CA VAL A 392 13.52 -9.20 11.45
C VAL A 392 12.03 -9.46 11.69
N ASN A 393 11.36 -8.51 12.32
CA ASN A 393 9.91 -8.57 12.57
C ASN A 393 9.12 -8.08 11.34
N ARG A 394 9.21 -8.82 10.25
CA ARG A 394 8.51 -8.53 8.98
C ARG A 394 8.21 -9.82 8.23
N ALA A 395 7.35 -9.72 7.20
CA ALA A 395 7.04 -10.83 6.32
C ALA A 395 8.32 -11.38 5.64
N ILE A 396 8.30 -12.68 5.31
CA ILE A 396 9.45 -13.41 4.75
C ILE A 396 10.01 -12.75 3.48
N THR A 397 9.18 -12.12 2.66
CA THR A 397 9.61 -11.39 1.46
C THR A 397 10.60 -10.26 1.78
N HIS A 398 10.37 -9.53 2.87
CA HIS A 398 11.29 -8.49 3.37
C HIS A 398 12.61 -9.08 3.87
N VAL A 399 12.54 -10.22 4.53
CA VAL A 399 13.71 -10.92 5.10
C VAL A 399 14.59 -11.49 3.99
N ASP A 400 13.98 -12.15 3.00
CA ASP A 400 14.71 -12.73 1.87
C ASP A 400 15.39 -11.65 1.02
N LEU A 401 14.73 -10.51 0.79
CA LEU A 401 15.35 -9.37 0.10
C LEU A 401 16.54 -8.81 0.90
N LEU A 402 16.36 -8.59 2.21
CA LEU A 402 17.43 -8.07 3.07
C LEU A 402 18.61 -9.03 3.14
N GLN A 403 18.38 -10.36 3.23
CA GLN A 403 19.44 -11.35 3.19
C GLN A 403 20.21 -11.27 1.87
N LYS A 404 19.50 -11.17 0.74
CA LYS A 404 20.15 -11.04 -0.58
C LYS A 404 21.01 -9.78 -0.66
N MET A 405 20.50 -8.62 -0.24
CA MET A 405 21.28 -7.37 -0.23
C MET A 405 22.46 -7.44 0.75
N ALA A 406 22.28 -8.07 1.90
CA ALA A 406 23.37 -8.28 2.85
C ALA A 406 24.49 -9.16 2.26
N ASP A 407 24.15 -10.21 1.52
CA ASP A 407 25.11 -11.11 0.89
C ASP A 407 25.86 -10.45 -0.26
N THR A 408 25.22 -9.58 -1.05
CA THR A 408 25.82 -8.96 -2.23
C THR A 408 26.52 -7.63 -1.93
N GLU A 409 25.90 -6.78 -1.08
CA GLU A 409 26.35 -5.40 -0.89
C GLU A 409 26.99 -5.17 0.47
N PHE A 410 26.36 -5.64 1.57
CA PHE A 410 26.91 -5.40 2.90
C PHE A 410 28.25 -6.12 3.11
N LYS A 411 28.39 -7.36 2.65
CA LYS A 411 29.66 -8.09 2.74
C LYS A 411 30.79 -7.36 2.02
N GLN A 412 30.49 -6.80 0.84
CA GLN A 412 31.45 -6.00 0.08
C GLN A 412 31.78 -4.70 0.82
N TYR A 413 30.76 -3.93 1.25
CA TYR A 413 30.93 -2.71 2.03
C TYR A 413 31.79 -2.94 3.28
N TYR A 414 31.49 -4.02 4.04
CA TYR A 414 32.22 -4.35 5.26
C TYR A 414 33.68 -4.71 4.98
N LYS A 415 33.91 -5.48 3.93
CA LYS A 415 35.28 -5.86 3.50
C LYS A 415 36.09 -4.65 3.03
N GLU A 416 35.52 -3.76 2.25
CA GLU A 416 36.16 -2.52 1.80
C GLU A 416 36.54 -1.62 2.99
N LYS A 417 35.66 -1.54 3.98
CA LYS A 417 35.84 -0.66 5.15
C LYS A 417 36.80 -1.22 6.19
N THR A 418 36.76 -2.52 6.45
CA THR A 418 37.46 -3.16 7.56
C THR A 418 38.61 -4.06 7.13
N GLY A 419 38.68 -4.45 5.87
CA GLY A 419 39.58 -5.46 5.33
C GLY A 419 39.23 -6.90 5.71
N LYS A 420 38.12 -7.15 6.40
CA LYS A 420 37.67 -8.45 6.90
C LYS A 420 36.45 -8.97 6.15
N ASP A 421 36.38 -10.28 5.99
CA ASP A 421 35.16 -10.94 5.55
C ASP A 421 34.19 -11.10 6.72
N ILE A 422 32.85 -11.11 6.45
CA ILE A 422 31.82 -11.30 7.45
C ILE A 422 30.81 -12.36 7.01
N LYS A 423 30.44 -13.23 7.94
CA LYS A 423 29.28 -14.13 7.77
C LYS A 423 28.04 -13.46 8.36
N ILE A 424 26.91 -13.51 7.66
CA ILE A 424 25.67 -12.87 8.09
C ILE A 424 24.47 -13.78 7.83
N LYS A 425 23.55 -13.80 8.78
CA LYS A 425 22.30 -14.53 8.68
C LYS A 425 21.14 -13.66 9.11
N VAL A 426 20.20 -13.46 8.19
CA VAL A 426 18.95 -12.73 8.41
C VAL A 426 17.81 -13.72 8.46
N THR A 427 17.01 -13.68 9.52
CA THR A 427 15.86 -14.58 9.70
C THR A 427 14.65 -13.83 10.21
N THR A 428 13.45 -14.38 9.97
CA THR A 428 12.22 -13.83 10.57
C THR A 428 12.27 -13.96 12.08
N MET A 429 11.87 -12.91 12.77
CA MET A 429 11.65 -12.96 14.22
C MET A 429 10.39 -13.79 14.50
N PRO A 430 10.46 -14.81 15.36
CA PRO A 430 9.33 -15.73 15.53
C PRO A 430 8.08 -15.07 16.13
N ASP A 431 8.26 -14.21 17.14
CA ASP A 431 7.24 -13.43 17.83
C ASP A 431 7.94 -12.51 18.84
N VAL A 432 7.40 -11.30 19.09
CA VAL A 432 7.93 -10.38 20.12
C VAL A 432 7.89 -11.02 21.52
N ALA A 433 6.88 -11.84 21.83
CA ALA A 433 6.82 -12.60 23.10
C ALA A 433 7.99 -13.59 23.24
N LYS A 434 8.41 -14.24 22.16
CA LYS A 434 9.58 -15.14 22.14
C LYS A 434 10.89 -14.41 22.31
N LEU A 435 10.95 -13.13 21.93
CA LEU A 435 12.12 -12.28 22.18
C LEU A 435 12.40 -12.16 23.69
N THR A 436 11.37 -12.01 24.52
CA THR A 436 11.51 -11.99 25.99
C THR A 436 12.05 -13.33 26.53
N LEU A 437 11.61 -14.44 25.96
CA LEU A 437 12.13 -15.76 26.31
C LEU A 437 13.58 -15.95 25.88
N ALA A 438 13.95 -15.50 24.68
CA ALA A 438 15.32 -15.55 24.18
C ALA A 438 16.28 -14.71 25.04
N ILE A 439 15.85 -13.55 25.51
CA ILE A 439 16.59 -12.70 26.46
C ILE A 439 16.85 -13.47 27.78
N ALA A 440 15.80 -14.10 28.33
CA ALA A 440 15.91 -14.88 29.56
C ALA A 440 16.84 -16.10 29.41
N ALA A 441 16.83 -16.73 28.22
CA ALA A 441 17.70 -17.87 27.88
C ALA A 441 19.11 -17.45 27.45
N LYS A 442 19.40 -16.16 27.27
CA LYS A 442 20.64 -15.61 26.65
C LYS A 442 20.90 -16.15 25.23
N GLU A 443 19.84 -16.34 24.47
CA GLU A 443 19.85 -16.83 23.09
C GLU A 443 19.35 -15.73 22.13
N THR A 444 19.73 -14.47 22.39
CA THR A 444 19.35 -13.32 21.57
C THR A 444 20.17 -13.26 20.28
N PRO A 445 19.62 -12.71 19.18
CA PRO A 445 20.42 -12.34 18.03
C PRO A 445 21.36 -11.19 18.36
N ASP A 446 22.26 -10.83 17.44
CA ASP A 446 23.09 -9.63 17.58
C ASP A 446 22.25 -8.37 17.34
N ILE A 447 21.37 -8.41 16.33
CA ILE A 447 20.50 -7.31 15.92
C ILE A 447 19.05 -7.79 15.85
N ALA A 448 18.11 -6.93 16.27
CA ALA A 448 16.68 -7.05 15.94
C ALA A 448 16.24 -5.83 15.13
N LEU A 449 15.55 -6.08 14.03
CA LEU A 449 14.97 -5.07 13.12
C LEU A 449 13.44 -5.14 13.14
N GLY A 450 12.79 -4.04 12.74
CA GLY A 450 11.33 -3.96 12.68
C GLY A 450 10.67 -3.90 14.06
N LEU A 451 11.40 -3.45 15.07
CA LEU A 451 10.85 -3.27 16.40
C LEU A 451 9.89 -2.08 16.45
N MET A 452 8.67 -2.33 16.89
CA MET A 452 7.68 -1.26 17.15
C MET A 452 8.26 -0.27 18.16
N SER A 453 7.92 0.99 18.03
CA SER A 453 8.55 2.10 18.76
C SER A 453 8.61 1.96 20.28
N TYR A 454 7.66 1.25 20.90
CA TYR A 454 7.66 1.00 22.35
C TYR A 454 8.60 -0.14 22.80
N VAL A 455 8.95 -1.06 21.92
CA VAL A 455 9.73 -2.27 22.25
C VAL A 455 11.16 -1.94 22.70
N PRO A 456 11.91 -1.07 22.00
CA PRO A 456 13.26 -0.70 22.47
C PRO A 456 13.27 -0.07 23.86
N PHE A 457 12.27 0.74 24.23
CA PHE A 457 12.14 1.31 25.56
C PHE A 457 11.97 0.20 26.63
N ASP A 458 11.04 -0.72 26.42
CA ASP A 458 10.79 -1.82 27.35
C ASP A 458 12.00 -2.71 27.54
N LEU A 459 12.68 -3.08 26.44
CA LEU A 459 13.89 -3.92 26.50
C LEU A 459 15.07 -3.19 27.16
N SER A 460 15.23 -1.89 26.90
CA SER A 460 16.27 -1.08 27.52
C SER A 460 16.08 -0.91 29.04
N SER A 461 14.82 -0.74 29.48
CA SER A 461 14.48 -0.65 30.91
C SER A 461 14.85 -1.92 31.68
N ARG A 462 14.82 -3.08 31.00
CA ARG A 462 15.25 -4.39 31.54
C ARG A 462 16.76 -4.66 31.32
N GLY A 463 17.49 -3.73 30.71
CA GLY A 463 18.92 -3.84 30.48
C GLY A 463 19.33 -4.84 29.41
N ALA A 464 18.42 -5.16 28.45
CA ALA A 464 18.65 -6.16 27.40
C ALA A 464 19.35 -5.57 26.17
N LEU A 465 19.27 -4.26 25.93
CA LEU A 465 19.82 -3.60 24.76
C LEU A 465 21.15 -2.89 25.06
N TYR A 466 21.94 -2.75 24.02
CA TYR A 466 23.16 -1.95 24.03
C TYR A 466 22.83 -0.48 23.76
N ASP A 467 23.45 0.42 24.51
CA ASP A 467 23.31 1.85 24.35
C ASP A 467 24.12 2.31 23.13
N LEU A 468 23.43 2.63 22.03
CA LEU A 468 24.02 3.02 20.77
C LEU A 468 24.77 4.37 20.84
N SER A 469 24.39 5.25 21.79
CA SER A 469 25.09 6.53 21.99
C SER A 469 26.53 6.40 22.43
N LYS A 470 26.99 5.17 22.76
CA LYS A 470 28.37 4.86 23.07
C LYS A 470 29.26 4.70 21.84
N PHE A 471 28.69 4.58 20.64
CA PHE A 471 29.45 4.65 19.41
C PHE A 471 29.79 6.12 19.10
N ASP A 472 31.04 6.39 18.79
CA ASP A 472 31.57 7.75 18.61
C ASP A 472 30.88 8.52 17.49
N ASP A 473 30.38 7.81 16.47
CA ASP A 473 29.69 8.37 15.30
C ASP A 473 28.16 8.31 15.38
N PHE A 474 27.60 7.83 16.51
CA PHE A 474 26.13 7.66 16.63
C PHE A 474 25.35 8.94 16.31
N TRP A 475 25.71 10.06 16.93
CA TRP A 475 24.98 11.31 16.75
C TRP A 475 25.15 11.91 15.34
N THR A 476 26.28 11.63 14.67
CA THR A 476 26.47 11.95 13.24
C THR A 476 25.51 11.14 12.37
N VAL A 477 25.39 9.84 12.61
CA VAL A 477 24.44 8.96 11.91
C VAL A 477 23.00 9.36 12.24
N ALA A 478 22.71 9.76 13.47
CA ALA A 478 21.38 10.18 13.91
C ALA A 478 20.83 11.41 13.14
N ARG A 479 21.71 12.24 12.53
CA ARG A 479 21.28 13.37 11.70
C ARG A 479 20.57 12.96 10.40
N ARG A 480 20.68 11.69 9.98
CA ARG A 480 19.89 11.15 8.84
C ARG A 480 18.39 11.23 9.06
N PHE A 481 17.93 11.34 10.30
CA PHE A 481 16.55 11.14 10.71
C PHE A 481 15.97 12.39 11.37
N PRO A 482 14.63 12.55 11.31
CA PRO A 482 13.97 13.59 12.11
C PRO A 482 14.17 13.32 13.61
N THR A 483 14.36 14.38 14.36
CA THR A 483 14.59 14.31 15.82
C THR A 483 13.49 13.52 16.53
N GLY A 484 12.23 13.74 16.12
CA GLY A 484 11.07 13.09 16.73
C GLY A 484 11.05 11.57 16.60
N ALA A 485 11.70 11.00 15.57
CA ALA A 485 11.75 9.54 15.37
C ALA A 485 12.56 8.80 16.45
N PHE A 486 13.37 9.51 17.23
CA PHE A 486 14.16 8.94 18.31
C PHE A 486 13.49 9.02 19.68
N VAL A 487 12.43 9.80 19.86
CA VAL A 487 11.90 10.16 21.19
C VAL A 487 11.53 8.94 22.02
N SER A 488 10.97 7.90 21.40
CA SER A 488 10.61 6.66 22.10
C SER A 488 11.78 5.71 22.36
N TYR A 489 12.96 5.94 21.78
CA TYR A 489 14.12 5.08 21.92
C TYR A 489 15.07 5.53 23.02
N VAL A 490 14.73 6.62 23.70
CA VAL A 490 15.49 7.14 24.84
C VAL A 490 15.08 6.43 26.12
N TYR A 491 16.07 5.91 26.83
CA TYR A 491 15.89 5.48 28.21
C TYR A 491 16.97 6.08 29.09
N ASN A 492 16.59 6.91 30.06
CA ASN A 492 17.50 7.70 30.89
C ASN A 492 18.35 8.67 30.02
N GLU A 493 19.64 8.42 29.80
CA GLU A 493 20.51 9.20 28.90
C GLU A 493 21.12 8.35 27.78
N GLY A 494 20.59 7.17 27.54
CA GLY A 494 21.04 6.27 26.47
C GLY A 494 20.07 6.22 25.29
N MET A 495 20.60 5.86 24.11
CA MET A 495 19.86 5.63 22.88
C MET A 495 19.89 4.15 22.53
N TYR A 496 18.73 3.52 22.37
CA TYR A 496 18.63 2.06 22.31
C TYR A 496 18.09 1.49 21.00
N ALA A 497 17.78 2.35 20.05
CA ALA A 497 17.48 1.94 18.67
C ALA A 497 17.84 3.05 17.67
N ILE A 498 17.94 2.67 16.40
CA ILE A 498 18.03 3.56 15.25
C ILE A 498 16.74 3.44 14.43
N PRO A 499 16.12 4.54 13.97
CA PRO A 499 14.92 4.47 13.14
C PRO A 499 15.16 3.76 11.81
N GLU A 500 14.23 2.93 11.37
CA GLU A 500 14.25 2.28 10.06
C GLU A 500 13.15 2.84 9.16
N THR A 501 11.90 2.80 9.65
CA THR A 501 10.74 3.32 8.95
C THR A 501 10.07 4.42 9.74
N THR A 502 9.35 5.26 9.04
CA THR A 502 8.37 6.18 9.62
C THR A 502 7.01 5.87 9.04
N ASP A 503 5.99 6.51 9.58
CA ASP A 503 4.67 6.61 8.96
C ASP A 503 4.34 8.09 8.81
N PHE A 504 3.24 8.42 8.16
CA PHE A 504 2.73 9.78 8.14
C PHE A 504 1.25 9.80 8.52
N ASN A 505 0.81 10.93 9.03
CA ASN A 505 -0.59 11.27 9.09
C ASN A 505 -0.82 12.46 8.18
N ALA A 506 -1.80 12.36 7.30
CA ALA A 506 -2.17 13.41 6.37
C ALA A 506 -3.68 13.57 6.31
N VAL A 507 -4.14 14.75 5.95
CA VAL A 507 -5.54 14.94 5.56
C VAL A 507 -5.71 14.44 4.14
N VAL A 508 -6.59 13.45 3.93
CA VAL A 508 -7.07 13.08 2.59
C VAL A 508 -8.41 13.76 2.35
N TYR A 509 -8.64 14.23 1.12
CA TYR A 509 -9.92 14.87 0.78
C TYR A 509 -10.30 14.66 -0.69
N ARG A 510 -11.60 14.65 -0.95
CA ARG A 510 -12.20 14.54 -2.28
C ARG A 510 -12.20 15.92 -2.95
N THR A 511 -11.30 16.12 -3.91
CA THR A 511 -11.17 17.41 -4.64
C THR A 511 -12.42 17.75 -5.44
N ASP A 512 -13.08 16.76 -6.03
CA ASP A 512 -14.33 16.94 -6.77
C ASP A 512 -15.46 17.47 -5.87
N ILE A 513 -15.61 16.93 -4.66
CA ILE A 513 -16.64 17.35 -3.69
C ILE A 513 -16.33 18.74 -3.15
N PHE A 514 -15.08 18.98 -2.76
CA PHE A 514 -14.66 20.29 -2.24
C PHE A 514 -14.87 21.39 -3.25
N ASN A 515 -14.52 21.16 -4.53
CA ASN A 515 -14.79 22.09 -5.61
C ASN A 515 -16.30 22.35 -5.81
N ASN A 516 -17.12 21.29 -5.80
CA ASN A 516 -18.56 21.40 -5.97
C ASN A 516 -19.26 22.18 -4.83
N LEU A 517 -18.75 22.05 -3.61
CA LEU A 517 -19.26 22.74 -2.43
C LEU A 517 -18.60 24.12 -2.19
N GLY A 518 -17.60 24.47 -2.98
CA GLY A 518 -16.82 25.72 -2.81
C GLY A 518 -16.00 25.75 -1.51
N LEU A 519 -15.60 24.59 -0.99
CA LEU A 519 -14.82 24.46 0.23
C LEU A 519 -13.33 24.53 -0.05
N LYS A 520 -12.58 25.04 0.92
CA LYS A 520 -11.13 24.95 0.95
C LYS A 520 -10.71 23.82 1.89
N VAL A 521 -9.62 23.14 1.57
CA VAL A 521 -9.05 22.14 2.47
C VAL A 521 -8.58 22.84 3.76
N PRO A 522 -8.96 22.35 4.95
CA PRO A 522 -8.59 22.96 6.21
C PRO A 522 -7.12 22.71 6.54
N ASP A 523 -6.47 23.73 7.09
CA ASP A 523 -5.09 23.70 7.54
C ASP A 523 -4.97 23.53 9.06
N THR A 524 -6.04 23.87 9.79
CA THR A 524 -6.13 23.81 11.24
C THR A 524 -7.42 23.12 11.70
N TRP A 525 -7.44 22.72 12.98
CA TRP A 525 -8.65 22.16 13.60
C TRP A 525 -9.80 23.17 13.63
N ASP A 526 -9.52 24.46 13.81
CA ASP A 526 -10.54 25.52 13.78
C ASP A 526 -11.15 25.65 12.38
N GLU A 527 -10.33 25.63 11.33
CA GLU A 527 -10.83 25.64 9.94
C GLU A 527 -11.62 24.38 9.57
N LEU A 528 -11.23 23.22 10.12
CA LEU A 528 -12.05 22.00 9.98
C LEU A 528 -13.44 22.20 10.61
N ILE A 529 -13.48 22.72 11.83
CA ILE A 529 -14.74 22.99 12.55
C ILE A 529 -15.63 23.93 11.74
N ASP A 530 -15.04 24.92 11.07
CA ASP A 530 -15.78 25.90 10.25
C ASP A 530 -16.45 25.26 9.02
N ILE A 531 -15.87 24.21 8.43
CA ILE A 531 -16.43 23.53 7.25
C ILE A 531 -17.40 22.39 7.60
N LEU A 532 -17.35 21.83 8.83
CA LEU A 532 -18.21 20.71 9.24
C LEU A 532 -19.70 20.97 9.04
N PRO A 533 -20.29 22.15 9.38
CA PRO A 533 -21.70 22.39 9.14
C PRO A 533 -22.11 22.29 7.66
N THR A 534 -21.20 22.67 6.74
CA THR A 534 -21.46 22.52 5.31
C THR A 534 -21.45 21.06 4.90
N LEU A 535 -20.47 20.27 5.34
CA LEU A 535 -20.42 18.84 5.04
C LEU A 535 -21.65 18.11 5.62
N GLN A 536 -21.93 18.32 6.91
CA GLN A 536 -23.04 17.66 7.63
C GLN A 536 -24.41 17.98 7.05
N ARG A 537 -24.59 19.18 6.51
CA ARG A 537 -25.83 19.54 5.78
C ARG A 537 -26.09 18.60 4.59
N TYR A 538 -25.06 18.05 3.99
CA TYR A 538 -25.17 17.09 2.86
C TYR A 538 -25.03 15.63 3.30
N GLY A 539 -25.13 15.33 4.61
CA GLY A 539 -24.97 13.97 5.14
C GLY A 539 -23.53 13.45 5.11
N MET A 540 -22.55 14.35 4.97
CA MET A 540 -21.13 14.04 4.93
C MET A 540 -20.46 14.41 6.26
N ASN A 541 -19.33 13.77 6.56
CA ASN A 541 -18.60 14.07 7.80
C ASN A 541 -17.08 14.01 7.58
N PHE A 542 -16.34 14.33 8.63
CA PHE A 542 -14.90 14.17 8.73
C PHE A 542 -14.57 12.88 9.48
N TYR A 543 -13.62 12.12 8.94
CA TYR A 543 -13.11 10.92 9.60
C TYR A 543 -11.86 11.22 10.42
N HIS A 544 -11.94 11.05 11.74
CA HIS A 544 -10.77 11.04 12.63
C HIS A 544 -10.37 9.60 12.92
N ASN A 545 -9.21 9.19 12.46
CA ASN A 545 -8.68 7.82 12.64
C ASN A 545 -8.27 7.55 14.10
N ILE A 546 -9.23 7.59 15.03
CA ILE A 546 -8.97 7.49 16.46
C ILE A 546 -8.95 6.04 16.99
N ALA A 547 -9.63 5.13 16.29
CA ALA A 547 -9.68 3.70 16.61
C ALA A 547 -10.11 2.89 15.37
N ASN A 548 -9.81 1.59 15.34
CA ASN A 548 -10.51 0.72 14.41
C ASN A 548 -11.94 0.46 14.94
N GLY A 549 -12.89 0.25 14.03
CA GLY A 549 -14.32 0.11 14.33
C GLY A 549 -14.69 -1.02 15.29
N GLN A 550 -13.76 -1.93 15.61
CA GLN A 550 -14.04 -3.13 16.43
C GLN A 550 -13.56 -3.02 17.87
N THR A 551 -12.65 -2.09 18.19
CA THR A 551 -12.09 -1.95 19.54
C THR A 551 -12.51 -0.64 20.18
N GLY A 552 -13.03 -0.68 21.42
CA GLY A 552 -13.28 0.52 22.22
C GLY A 552 -12.03 1.33 22.54
N TYR A 553 -10.83 0.77 22.31
CA TYR A 553 -9.56 1.41 22.62
C TYR A 553 -9.20 2.50 21.58
N LYS A 554 -8.88 3.70 22.08
CA LYS A 554 -8.46 4.83 21.26
C LYS A 554 -6.95 4.85 21.15
N TRP A 555 -6.46 4.89 19.90
CA TRP A 555 -5.03 4.80 19.63
C TRP A 555 -4.27 6.00 20.17
N PHE A 556 -3.24 5.72 20.94
CA PHE A 556 -2.43 6.73 21.60
C PHE A 556 -1.76 7.70 20.61
N TYR A 557 -1.30 7.18 19.48
CA TYR A 557 -0.69 7.99 18.43
C TYR A 557 -1.70 8.90 17.70
N GLN A 558 -3.01 8.72 17.88
CA GLN A 558 -4.04 9.62 17.36
C GLN A 558 -4.63 10.55 18.42
N THR A 559 -4.53 10.20 19.69
CA THR A 559 -5.04 11.02 20.79
C THR A 559 -4.00 11.99 21.35
N SER A 560 -2.75 11.56 21.45
CA SER A 560 -1.63 12.35 21.99
C SER A 560 -1.26 13.60 21.16
N PRO A 561 -1.41 13.66 19.83
CA PRO A 561 -1.16 14.88 19.06
C PRO A 561 -1.95 16.08 19.56
N MET A 562 -3.18 15.89 20.02
CA MET A 562 -4.01 16.98 20.57
C MET A 562 -3.38 17.63 21.81
N ILE A 563 -2.72 16.84 22.64
CA ILE A 563 -1.98 17.34 23.80
C ILE A 563 -0.74 18.10 23.33
N LEU A 564 0.07 17.48 22.46
CA LEU A 564 1.35 18.03 22.00
C LEU A 564 1.19 19.31 21.20
N GLN A 565 0.20 19.38 20.31
CA GLN A 565 -0.09 20.59 19.50
C GLN A 565 -0.53 21.78 20.35
N ASN A 566 -1.15 21.54 21.50
CA ASN A 566 -1.51 22.60 22.44
C ASN A 566 -0.38 22.95 23.42
N GLY A 567 0.82 22.37 23.23
CA GLY A 567 1.99 22.60 24.10
C GLY A 567 1.88 21.91 25.45
N GLY A 568 1.04 20.86 25.55
CA GLY A 568 0.97 20.00 26.70
C GLY A 568 2.07 18.94 26.69
N GLU A 569 2.32 18.32 27.82
CA GLU A 569 3.31 17.27 28.02
C GLU A 569 2.64 16.01 28.58
N LEU A 570 3.13 14.85 28.16
CA LEU A 570 2.62 13.57 28.67
C LEU A 570 3.20 13.25 30.04
N TYR A 571 4.46 13.58 30.24
CA TYR A 571 5.22 13.39 31.46
C TYR A 571 6.04 14.62 31.80
N VAL A 572 6.16 14.92 33.06
CA VAL A 572 6.99 16.00 33.59
C VAL A 572 7.88 15.46 34.71
N GLN A 573 9.02 16.07 34.90
CA GLN A 573 9.93 15.79 35.98
C GLN A 573 10.02 17.01 36.91
N ASP A 574 9.73 16.86 38.19
CA ASP A 574 9.76 17.96 39.14
C ASP A 574 11.23 18.32 39.55
N ASP A 575 11.39 19.42 40.27
CA ASP A 575 12.70 19.91 40.75
C ASP A 575 13.42 18.90 41.65
N LYS A 576 12.70 17.94 42.24
CA LYS A 576 13.27 16.84 43.03
C LYS A 576 13.66 15.64 42.21
N GLY A 577 13.33 15.67 40.89
CA GLY A 577 13.62 14.60 39.96
C GLY A 577 12.54 13.49 39.91
N LEU A 578 11.40 13.69 40.57
CA LEU A 578 10.29 12.75 40.53
C LEU A 578 9.50 12.91 39.22
N VAL A 579 9.22 11.81 38.53
CA VAL A 579 8.44 11.78 37.30
C VAL A 579 6.95 11.66 37.62
N LYS A 580 6.12 12.45 36.93
CA LYS A 580 4.66 12.46 37.00
C LYS A 580 4.07 12.60 35.61
N THR A 581 2.79 12.24 35.45
CA THR A 581 2.08 12.60 34.25
C THR A 581 1.85 14.12 34.17
N GLY A 582 1.91 14.69 32.99
CA GLY A 582 1.66 16.12 32.68
C GLY A 582 0.28 16.37 32.05
N ILE A 583 -0.59 15.36 32.01
CA ILE A 583 -1.90 15.47 31.34
C ILE A 583 -2.87 16.43 32.03
N ASP A 584 -2.62 16.78 33.32
CA ASP A 584 -3.44 17.71 34.11
C ASP A 584 -3.06 19.19 33.94
N SER A 585 -2.06 19.49 33.12
CA SER A 585 -1.73 20.88 32.77
C SER A 585 -2.88 21.52 31.97
N LYS A 586 -3.07 22.83 32.11
CA LYS A 586 -4.08 23.59 31.33
C LYS A 586 -3.96 23.35 29.82
N LYS A 587 -2.74 23.22 29.34
CA LYS A 587 -2.43 22.96 27.91
C LYS A 587 -2.86 21.57 27.49
N SER A 588 -2.55 20.56 28.29
CA SER A 588 -2.94 19.15 28.03
C SER A 588 -4.47 18.99 28.08
N VAL A 589 -5.13 19.57 29.11
CA VAL A 589 -6.59 19.54 29.25
C VAL A 589 -7.28 20.25 28.08
N LYS A 590 -6.71 21.39 27.60
CA LYS A 590 -7.23 22.08 26.39
C LYS A 590 -7.24 21.15 25.17
N GLY A 591 -6.16 20.43 24.94
CA GLY A 591 -6.05 19.47 23.82
C GLY A 591 -7.03 18.31 23.94
N LEU A 592 -7.12 17.69 25.13
CA LEU A 592 -8.07 16.60 25.38
C LEU A 592 -9.52 17.07 25.27
N SER A 593 -9.83 18.29 25.76
CA SER A 593 -11.17 18.86 25.63
C SER A 593 -11.54 19.15 24.17
N LEU A 594 -10.60 19.60 23.34
CA LEU A 594 -10.82 19.76 21.90
C LEU A 594 -11.15 18.41 21.27
N LEU A 595 -10.35 17.37 21.57
CA LEU A 595 -10.58 16.02 21.09
C LEU A 595 -11.99 15.51 21.43
N GLY A 596 -12.43 15.63 22.69
CA GLY A 596 -13.79 15.24 23.09
C GLY A 596 -14.88 16.06 22.40
N ASN A 597 -14.67 17.38 22.28
CA ASN A 597 -15.64 18.29 21.65
C ASN A 597 -15.87 17.98 20.16
N LEU A 598 -14.87 17.45 19.44
CA LEU A 598 -15.06 17.03 18.04
C LEU A 598 -16.22 16.02 17.93
N PHE A 599 -16.38 15.12 18.88
CA PHE A 599 -17.42 14.10 18.89
C PHE A 599 -18.72 14.57 19.55
N THR A 600 -18.63 15.32 20.65
CA THR A 600 -19.83 15.73 21.43
C THR A 600 -20.50 17.00 20.91
N LYS A 601 -19.73 17.98 20.42
CA LYS A 601 -20.27 19.26 19.95
C LYS A 601 -20.32 19.37 18.45
N TYR A 602 -19.37 18.76 17.75
CA TYR A 602 -19.24 18.86 16.29
C TYR A 602 -19.66 17.59 15.57
N SER A 603 -20.21 16.62 16.30
CA SER A 603 -20.88 15.42 15.80
C SER A 603 -20.04 14.58 14.84
N LEU A 604 -18.72 14.44 15.13
CA LEU A 604 -17.94 13.45 14.42
C LEU A 604 -18.42 12.04 14.78
N GLU A 605 -18.33 11.12 13.84
CA GLU A 605 -18.71 9.73 14.04
C GLU A 605 -17.74 9.03 15.01
N THR A 606 -18.28 8.39 16.02
CA THR A 606 -17.48 7.65 17.03
C THR A 606 -16.96 6.31 16.51
N SER A 607 -17.52 5.81 15.42
CA SER A 607 -17.12 4.58 14.75
C SER A 607 -17.43 4.68 13.26
N VAL A 608 -16.46 4.38 12.43
CA VAL A 608 -16.59 4.19 10.99
C VAL A 608 -16.08 2.79 10.68
N GLN A 609 -16.90 1.92 10.12
CA GLN A 609 -16.55 0.51 9.91
C GLN A 609 -15.36 0.36 8.95
N THR A 610 -15.39 1.07 7.83
CA THR A 610 -14.34 1.04 6.82
C THR A 610 -14.21 2.42 6.21
N PHE A 611 -13.15 3.14 6.56
CA PHE A 611 -12.91 4.47 6.02
C PHE A 611 -12.76 4.45 4.50
N PHE A 612 -12.09 3.44 3.95
CA PHE A 612 -11.95 3.27 2.50
C PHE A 612 -13.29 3.36 1.77
N ASN A 613 -14.31 2.62 2.23
CA ASN A 613 -15.64 2.67 1.64
C ASN A 613 -16.33 4.02 1.87
N SER A 614 -16.25 4.54 3.09
CA SER A 614 -16.86 5.84 3.43
C SER A 614 -16.29 6.99 2.60
N PHE A 615 -14.97 6.97 2.34
CA PHE A 615 -14.30 7.93 1.48
C PHE A 615 -14.67 7.72 0.00
N ARG A 616 -14.63 6.47 -0.46
CA ARG A 616 -14.96 6.08 -1.83
C ARG A 616 -16.36 6.52 -2.21
N TYR A 617 -17.33 6.33 -1.30
CA TYR A 617 -18.75 6.64 -1.50
C TYR A 617 -19.17 8.02 -0.96
N SER A 618 -18.21 8.86 -0.60
CA SER A 618 -18.44 10.26 -0.23
C SER A 618 -19.20 10.48 1.10
N VAL A 619 -19.28 9.48 1.96
CA VAL A 619 -19.83 9.64 3.32
C VAL A 619 -18.87 10.45 4.18
N ASN A 620 -17.58 10.09 4.14
CA ASN A 620 -16.51 10.87 4.76
C ASN A 620 -15.54 11.37 3.66
N PRO A 621 -15.87 12.47 2.94
CA PRO A 621 -15.07 12.95 1.84
C PRO A 621 -13.77 13.64 2.27
N ILE A 622 -13.52 13.70 3.56
CA ILE A 622 -12.29 14.20 4.18
C ILE A 622 -12.00 13.40 5.45
N GLY A 623 -10.73 13.14 5.73
CA GLY A 623 -10.31 12.45 6.95
C GLY A 623 -8.82 12.45 7.16
N ILE A 624 -8.36 11.90 8.29
CA ILE A 624 -6.95 11.67 8.59
C ILE A 624 -6.62 10.23 8.23
N ILE A 625 -5.55 10.05 7.46
CA ILE A 625 -5.05 8.74 7.04
C ILE A 625 -3.55 8.60 7.30
N GLY A 626 -3.12 7.34 7.45
CA GLY A 626 -1.72 6.94 7.39
C GLY A 626 -1.37 6.27 6.05
N MET A 627 -0.20 5.63 6.00
CA MET A 627 0.30 4.97 4.81
C MET A 627 -0.59 3.82 4.31
N GLU A 628 -1.17 3.06 5.23
CA GLU A 628 -2.03 1.92 4.88
C GLU A 628 -3.27 2.37 4.09
N ASP A 629 -4.03 3.34 4.62
CA ASP A 629 -5.21 3.90 3.95
C ASP A 629 -4.83 4.58 2.63
N TYR A 630 -3.71 5.33 2.60
CA TYR A 630 -3.21 5.95 1.37
C TYR A 630 -2.98 4.89 0.28
N THR A 631 -2.28 3.81 0.62
CA THR A 631 -1.98 2.73 -0.31
C THR A 631 -3.24 2.02 -0.78
N LEU A 632 -4.20 1.81 0.14
CA LEU A 632 -5.48 1.18 -0.16
C LEU A 632 -6.32 2.03 -1.12
N ILE A 633 -6.45 3.34 -0.86
CA ILE A 633 -7.18 4.27 -1.74
C ILE A 633 -6.52 4.32 -3.12
N LYS A 634 -5.18 4.49 -3.16
CA LYS A 634 -4.41 4.63 -4.40
C LYS A 634 -4.54 3.42 -5.33
N ASN A 635 -4.57 2.22 -4.76
CA ASN A 635 -4.60 0.98 -5.54
C ASN A 635 -6.01 0.41 -5.71
N GLY A 636 -6.92 0.64 -4.75
CA GLY A 636 -8.24 0.01 -4.69
C GLY A 636 -9.40 0.86 -5.21
N ALA A 637 -9.24 2.19 -5.34
CA ALA A 637 -10.31 3.10 -5.77
C ALA A 637 -9.92 3.86 -7.04
N ARG A 638 -9.63 3.15 -8.12
CA ARG A 638 -9.17 3.72 -9.39
C ARG A 638 -10.17 4.69 -10.03
N GLU A 639 -11.45 4.53 -9.79
CA GLU A 639 -12.50 5.45 -10.24
C GLU A 639 -12.39 6.85 -9.60
N LEU A 640 -11.62 6.96 -8.53
CA LEU A 640 -11.30 8.22 -7.85
C LEU A 640 -10.01 8.87 -8.35
N ASP A 641 -9.31 8.30 -9.32
CA ASP A 641 -8.09 8.89 -9.86
C ASP A 641 -8.33 10.34 -10.33
N GLY A 642 -7.50 11.27 -9.85
CA GLY A 642 -7.65 12.70 -10.09
C GLY A 642 -8.78 13.41 -9.33
N LYS A 643 -9.55 12.69 -8.49
CA LYS A 643 -10.66 13.25 -7.71
C LYS A 643 -10.36 13.36 -6.22
N TRP A 644 -9.16 13.10 -5.79
CA TRP A 644 -8.71 13.22 -4.41
C TRP A 644 -7.26 13.67 -4.32
N ALA A 645 -6.88 14.18 -3.18
CA ALA A 645 -5.51 14.56 -2.87
C ALA A 645 -5.25 14.43 -1.38
N ILE A 646 -3.98 14.47 -0.98
CA ILE A 646 -3.60 14.63 0.42
C ILE A 646 -3.13 16.06 0.70
N SER A 647 -3.27 16.48 1.96
CA SER A 647 -2.78 17.73 2.50
C SER A 647 -2.09 17.47 3.84
N LYS A 648 -1.35 18.46 4.35
CA LYS A 648 -0.67 18.34 5.64
C LYS A 648 -1.64 18.00 6.77
N TYR A 649 -1.14 17.36 7.80
CA TYR A 649 -1.90 17.06 9.03
C TYR A 649 -2.43 18.37 9.65
N LEU A 650 -3.64 18.31 10.19
CA LEU A 650 -4.26 19.46 10.84
C LEU A 650 -3.44 19.96 12.03
N GLY A 651 -3.24 21.24 12.11
CA GLY A 651 -2.48 21.85 13.19
C GLY A 651 -3.33 22.68 14.14
N THR A 652 -2.71 23.05 15.24
CA THR A 652 -3.26 24.03 16.21
C THR A 652 -2.54 25.36 16.06
N LYS A 653 -3.29 26.44 15.83
CA LYS A 653 -2.74 27.79 15.72
C LYS A 653 -2.20 28.25 17.08
N GLN A 654 -0.97 28.75 17.08
CA GLN A 654 -0.28 29.25 18.27
C GLN A 654 -0.52 30.77 18.45
N GLU A 655 -0.17 31.30 19.62
CA GLU A 655 -0.34 32.75 19.94
C GLU A 655 0.50 33.66 19.03
N ASP A 656 1.63 33.19 18.54
CA ASP A 656 2.51 33.88 17.60
C ASP A 656 2.04 33.84 16.13
N GLY A 657 0.93 33.14 15.86
CA GLY A 657 0.37 32.92 14.52
C GLY A 657 0.93 31.74 13.78
N SER A 658 1.94 31.06 14.29
CA SER A 658 2.45 29.81 13.71
C SER A 658 1.42 28.66 13.91
N VAL A 659 1.58 27.60 13.13
CA VAL A 659 0.71 26.40 13.24
C VAL A 659 1.55 25.23 13.70
N ASN A 660 1.29 24.73 14.89
CA ASN A 660 1.88 23.51 15.39
C ASN A 660 1.13 22.29 14.83
N ARG A 661 1.83 21.51 14.00
CA ARG A 661 1.30 20.30 13.31
C ARG A 661 1.89 19.01 13.86
N THR A 662 2.51 19.06 15.04
CA THR A 662 3.12 17.86 15.62
C THR A 662 2.14 16.69 15.62
N PHE A 663 2.54 15.58 15.06
CA PHE A 663 1.78 14.33 15.04
C PHE A 663 2.70 13.15 15.38
N VAL A 664 2.09 12.10 15.90
CA VAL A 664 2.79 10.88 16.28
C VAL A 664 2.69 9.87 15.16
N ALA A 665 3.83 9.39 14.67
CA ALA A 665 3.89 8.36 13.64
C ALA A 665 4.46 7.06 14.21
N ASN A 666 3.85 5.94 13.82
CA ASN A 666 4.30 4.61 14.19
C ASN A 666 5.48 4.17 13.31
N GLY A 667 6.70 4.54 13.71
CA GLY A 667 7.91 4.04 13.08
C GLY A 667 8.36 2.70 13.68
N THR A 668 9.26 2.04 12.97
CA THR A 668 10.00 0.88 13.49
C THR A 668 11.48 1.21 13.61
N GLY A 669 12.17 0.49 14.48
CA GLY A 669 13.63 0.68 14.69
C GLY A 669 14.39 -0.62 14.79
N GLY A 670 15.70 -0.48 14.58
CA GLY A 670 16.69 -1.54 14.76
C GLY A 670 17.51 -1.35 16.04
N ALA A 671 17.74 -2.43 16.78
CA ALA A 671 18.45 -2.42 18.05
C ALA A 671 19.55 -3.49 18.11
N ILE A 672 20.59 -3.23 18.90
CA ILE A 672 21.68 -4.19 19.20
C ILE A 672 21.47 -4.75 20.60
N PHE A 673 21.58 -6.07 20.74
CA PHE A 673 21.50 -6.70 22.07
C PHE A 673 22.78 -6.50 22.86
N LYS A 674 22.61 -6.29 24.17
CA LYS A 674 23.73 -6.04 25.08
C LYS A 674 24.71 -7.21 25.14
N ASP A 675 24.21 -8.44 25.06
CA ASP A 675 25.00 -9.67 25.19
C ASP A 675 25.67 -10.08 23.85
N SER A 676 25.48 -9.34 22.77
CA SER A 676 26.20 -9.53 21.50
C SER A 676 27.70 -9.30 21.71
N ASN A 677 28.50 -10.18 21.15
CA ASN A 677 29.97 -10.04 21.10
C ASN A 677 30.45 -9.32 19.82
N LYS A 678 29.49 -8.98 18.90
CA LYS A 678 29.74 -8.39 17.58
C LYS A 678 29.11 -7.00 17.46
N LYS A 679 29.29 -6.18 18.52
CA LYS A 679 28.64 -4.86 18.57
C LYS A 679 29.10 -3.91 17.47
N ASP A 680 30.38 -3.95 17.13
CA ASP A 680 30.97 -3.11 16.10
C ASP A 680 30.48 -3.53 14.70
N GLU A 681 30.44 -4.84 14.44
CA GLU A 681 29.87 -5.42 13.20
C GLU A 681 28.37 -5.09 13.08
N ALA A 682 27.66 -5.21 14.18
CA ALA A 682 26.23 -4.89 14.25
C ALA A 682 25.97 -3.40 13.99
N TRP A 683 26.84 -2.53 14.52
CA TRP A 683 26.74 -1.09 14.26
C TRP A 683 27.05 -0.73 12.81
N GLU A 684 28.08 -1.35 12.21
CA GLU A 684 28.38 -1.18 10.80
C GLU A 684 27.22 -1.64 9.91
N PHE A 685 26.56 -2.74 10.29
CA PHE A 685 25.35 -3.18 9.56
C PHE A 685 24.22 -2.16 9.67
N LEU A 686 23.91 -1.63 10.85
CA LEU A 686 22.87 -0.64 11.03
C LEU A 686 23.16 0.67 10.27
N LYS A 687 24.43 1.10 10.22
CA LYS A 687 24.85 2.26 9.42
C LYS A 687 24.63 2.04 7.92
N TRP A 688 25.06 0.88 7.41
CA TRP A 688 24.82 0.49 6.02
C TRP A 688 23.32 0.40 5.71
N TRP A 689 22.58 -0.35 6.54
CA TRP A 689 21.14 -0.57 6.35
C TRP A 689 20.35 0.74 6.29
N THR A 690 20.65 1.67 7.16
CA THR A 690 19.92 2.94 7.27
C THR A 690 20.46 4.06 6.37
N SER A 691 21.41 3.78 5.48
CA SER A 691 21.97 4.76 4.56
C SER A 691 21.00 5.14 3.45
N LYS A 692 21.14 6.36 2.88
CA LYS A 692 20.34 6.85 1.74
C LYS A 692 20.31 5.83 0.60
N LYS A 693 21.52 5.37 0.18
CA LYS A 693 21.64 4.44 -0.95
C LYS A 693 20.85 3.15 -0.71
N VAL A 694 21.11 2.48 0.40
CA VAL A 694 20.51 1.16 0.68
C VAL A 694 19.00 1.25 0.89
N GLN A 695 18.53 2.27 1.61
CA GLN A 695 17.12 2.49 1.83
C GLN A 695 16.36 2.82 0.54
N THR A 696 16.96 3.62 -0.35
CA THR A 696 16.38 3.91 -1.67
C THR A 696 16.33 2.64 -2.53
N GLU A 697 17.43 1.90 -2.62
CA GLU A 697 17.53 0.67 -3.40
C GLU A 697 16.57 -0.41 -2.90
N TYR A 698 16.48 -0.59 -1.58
CA TYR A 698 15.53 -1.51 -0.97
C TYR A 698 14.09 -1.16 -1.32
N THR A 699 13.72 0.13 -1.24
CA THR A 699 12.38 0.62 -1.59
C THR A 699 12.01 0.27 -3.03
N TYR A 700 12.90 0.56 -3.98
CA TYR A 700 12.66 0.27 -5.39
C TYR A 700 12.66 -1.23 -5.70
N THR A 701 13.59 -1.99 -5.13
CA THR A 701 13.67 -3.44 -5.35
C THR A 701 12.47 -4.17 -4.76
N LEU A 702 12.04 -3.79 -3.55
CA LEU A 702 10.86 -4.36 -2.91
C LEU A 702 9.62 -4.15 -3.80
N ARG A 703 9.42 -2.92 -4.26
CA ARG A 703 8.28 -2.56 -5.12
C ARG A 703 8.36 -3.22 -6.50
N SER A 704 9.54 -3.27 -7.12
CA SER A 704 9.72 -3.87 -8.46
C SER A 704 9.61 -5.39 -8.46
N THR A 705 9.90 -6.04 -7.33
CA THR A 705 9.85 -7.50 -7.21
C THR A 705 8.47 -8.00 -6.77
N TYR A 706 7.85 -7.33 -5.80
CA TYR A 706 6.63 -7.81 -5.15
C TYR A 706 5.40 -6.94 -5.43
N GLY A 707 5.55 -5.86 -6.19
CA GLY A 707 4.46 -4.99 -6.63
C GLY A 707 4.27 -3.73 -5.79
N LYS A 708 3.43 -2.82 -6.30
CA LYS A 708 3.23 -1.48 -5.73
C LYS A 708 2.47 -1.45 -4.40
N THR A 709 1.88 -2.55 -3.98
CA THR A 709 1.29 -2.70 -2.65
C THR A 709 2.36 -2.88 -1.56
N PHE A 710 3.58 -3.28 -1.94
CA PHE A 710 4.72 -3.34 -1.04
C PHE A 710 5.33 -1.95 -0.94
N PHE A 711 5.00 -1.27 0.12
CA PHE A 711 5.44 0.10 0.37
C PHE A 711 6.49 0.14 1.49
N TRP A 712 7.51 0.97 1.30
CA TRP A 712 8.56 1.19 2.29
C TRP A 712 8.77 2.69 2.46
N LEU A 713 8.47 3.21 3.64
CA LEU A 713 8.68 4.60 3.98
C LEU A 713 9.87 4.71 4.93
N SER A 714 11.03 5.00 4.36
CA SER A 714 12.26 5.12 5.15
C SER A 714 12.20 6.29 6.12
N ALA A 715 12.72 6.09 7.32
CA ALA A 715 12.91 7.16 8.28
C ALA A 715 14.10 8.08 7.91
N ASN A 716 14.99 7.65 7.00
CA ASN A 716 16.08 8.46 6.48
C ASN A 716 15.51 9.53 5.53
N ARG A 717 15.69 10.83 5.89
CA ARG A 717 15.15 11.98 5.14
C ARG A 717 15.55 11.96 3.66
N ALA A 718 16.84 11.75 3.38
CA ALA A 718 17.37 11.76 2.02
C ALA A 718 16.88 10.55 1.17
N ALA A 719 16.57 9.41 1.81
CA ALA A 719 15.94 8.28 1.14
C ALA A 719 14.45 8.51 0.91
N LEU A 720 13.77 9.20 1.83
CA LEU A 720 12.35 9.56 1.70
C LEU A 720 12.11 10.47 0.49
N GLU A 721 12.99 11.43 0.21
CA GLU A 721 12.94 12.30 -0.96
C GLU A 721 12.98 11.51 -2.29
N ASN A 722 13.61 10.33 -2.28
CA ASN A 722 13.67 9.43 -3.43
C ASN A 722 12.56 8.37 -3.44
N ASN A 723 11.54 8.49 -2.56
CA ASN A 723 10.45 7.51 -2.51
C ASN A 723 9.61 7.55 -3.80
N PRO A 724 9.20 6.42 -4.37
CA PRO A 724 8.40 6.34 -5.60
C PRO A 724 6.92 6.67 -5.40
N MET A 725 6.61 7.70 -4.63
CA MET A 725 5.28 8.34 -4.56
C MET A 725 5.10 9.33 -5.71
N ASP A 726 3.85 9.69 -6.01
CA ASP A 726 3.56 10.82 -6.87
C ASP A 726 4.17 12.10 -6.29
N GLU A 727 4.68 12.98 -7.14
CA GLU A 727 5.45 14.14 -6.68
C GLU A 727 4.67 15.05 -5.73
N ALA A 728 3.38 15.29 -6.03
CA ALA A 728 2.50 16.10 -5.18
C ALA A 728 2.32 15.48 -3.79
N ASP A 729 2.10 14.17 -3.72
CA ASP A 729 1.90 13.44 -2.47
C ASP A 729 3.22 13.35 -1.68
N LYS A 730 4.32 13.05 -2.36
CA LYS A 730 5.66 13.05 -1.77
C LYS A 730 6.02 14.40 -1.15
N LYS A 731 5.71 15.49 -1.83
CA LYS A 731 5.93 16.83 -1.31
C LYS A 731 5.20 17.07 0.01
N VAL A 732 3.92 16.65 0.12
CA VAL A 732 3.17 16.74 1.38
C VAL A 732 3.86 15.97 2.49
N VAL A 733 4.28 14.72 2.21
CA VAL A 733 4.93 13.85 3.21
C VAL A 733 6.28 14.42 3.64
N THR A 734 7.11 14.89 2.71
CA THR A 734 8.45 15.43 3.01
C THR A 734 8.39 16.78 3.74
N GLU A 735 7.46 17.67 3.37
CA GLU A 735 7.30 18.97 4.04
C GLU A 735 6.85 18.86 5.50
N GLN A 736 6.24 17.75 5.90
CA GLN A 736 5.79 17.55 7.27
C GLN A 736 6.66 16.59 8.09
N ILE A 737 7.77 16.06 7.52
CA ILE A 737 8.64 15.11 8.22
C ILE A 737 9.20 15.66 9.54
N ASP A 738 9.39 16.97 9.64
CA ASP A 738 9.90 17.64 10.84
C ASP A 738 8.85 17.80 11.95
N TYR A 739 7.57 17.61 11.62
CA TYR A 739 6.48 17.57 12.59
C TYR A 739 6.21 16.18 13.12
N VAL A 740 6.86 15.16 12.54
CA VAL A 740 6.79 13.77 13.05
C VAL A 740 7.49 13.71 14.38
N THR A 741 6.82 13.13 15.36
CA THR A 741 7.44 12.76 16.63
C THR A 741 6.95 11.38 17.06
N ASP A 742 7.63 10.78 18.02
CA ASP A 742 7.07 9.75 18.89
C ASP A 742 6.86 10.34 20.29
N VAL A 743 6.27 9.58 21.16
CA VAL A 743 5.94 10.02 22.50
C VAL A 743 7.09 9.76 23.47
N THR A 744 7.37 10.74 24.34
CA THR A 744 8.29 10.54 25.47
C THR A 744 7.76 9.41 26.35
N ARG A 745 8.64 8.48 26.72
CA ARG A 745 8.27 7.28 27.47
C ARG A 745 8.88 7.28 28.87
N THR A 746 8.19 6.63 29.77
CA THR A 746 8.63 6.41 31.16
C THR A 746 8.17 5.03 31.65
N PRO A 747 8.83 4.42 32.64
CA PRO A 747 8.31 3.21 33.26
C PRO A 747 6.86 3.38 33.68
N GLY A 748 5.98 2.42 33.32
CA GLY A 748 4.54 2.49 33.59
C GLY A 748 3.71 3.18 32.47
N GLN A 749 4.31 3.54 31.36
CA GLN A 749 3.66 4.25 30.25
C GLN A 749 2.36 3.62 29.71
N TYR A 750 2.23 2.31 29.72
CA TYR A 750 1.07 1.59 29.18
C TYR A 750 -0.25 2.02 29.87
N LEU A 751 -0.17 2.42 31.15
CA LEU A 751 -1.36 2.88 31.86
C LEU A 751 -1.80 4.27 31.39
N LEU A 752 -0.86 5.17 31.06
CA LEU A 752 -1.21 6.49 30.50
C LEU A 752 -1.93 6.36 29.16
N GLU A 753 -1.44 5.50 28.26
CA GLU A 753 -2.08 5.25 26.97
C GLU A 753 -3.55 4.81 27.13
N ARG A 754 -3.77 3.83 28.02
CA ARG A 754 -5.12 3.35 28.36
C ARG A 754 -5.95 4.44 29.03
N THR A 755 -5.34 5.21 29.91
CA THR A 755 -6.02 6.30 30.64
C THR A 755 -6.53 7.38 29.70
N ILE A 756 -5.75 7.79 28.69
CA ILE A 756 -6.19 8.77 27.69
C ILE A 756 -7.36 8.23 26.87
N SER A 757 -7.31 6.94 26.48
CA SER A 757 -8.45 6.28 25.82
C SER A 757 -9.71 6.31 26.70
N ASN A 758 -9.57 6.04 28.00
CA ASN A 758 -10.69 6.06 28.94
C ASN A 758 -11.23 7.49 29.14
N ILE A 759 -10.36 8.50 29.31
CA ILE A 759 -10.73 9.92 29.39
C ILE A 759 -11.61 10.31 28.18
N TRP A 760 -11.21 9.93 26.97
CA TRP A 760 -12.04 10.17 25.80
C TRP A 760 -13.42 9.50 25.91
N THR A 761 -13.45 8.21 26.29
CA THR A 761 -14.70 7.45 26.49
C THR A 761 -15.62 8.14 27.48
N THR A 762 -15.09 8.53 28.65
CA THR A 762 -15.84 9.23 29.72
C THR A 762 -16.35 10.59 29.23
N MET A 763 -15.58 11.35 28.47
CA MET A 763 -16.03 12.63 27.92
C MET A 763 -17.12 12.45 26.87
N VAL A 764 -17.01 11.46 25.99
CA VAL A 764 -17.89 11.31 24.83
C VAL A 764 -19.18 10.57 25.15
N PHE A 765 -19.13 9.52 25.97
CA PHE A 765 -20.31 8.71 26.31
C PHE A 765 -20.96 9.07 27.65
N ASP A 766 -20.18 9.50 28.65
CA ASP A 766 -20.72 9.86 29.94
C ASP A 766 -20.95 11.38 30.10
N GLY A 767 -20.49 12.18 29.10
CA GLY A 767 -20.66 13.64 29.10
C GLY A 767 -19.82 14.38 30.15
N THR A 768 -18.78 13.73 30.70
CA THR A 768 -17.93 14.34 31.74
C THR A 768 -17.04 15.44 31.13
N VAL A 769 -16.90 16.55 31.84
CA VAL A 769 -16.01 17.64 31.43
C VAL A 769 -14.55 17.18 31.47
N GLY A 770 -13.76 17.53 30.44
CA GLY A 770 -12.38 17.04 30.27
C GLY A 770 -11.48 17.26 31.50
N GLN A 771 -11.58 18.40 32.22
CA GLN A 771 -10.82 18.64 33.44
C GLN A 771 -11.15 17.63 34.54
N VAL A 772 -12.44 17.30 34.70
CA VAL A 772 -12.88 16.33 35.71
C VAL A 772 -12.40 14.94 35.40
N ALA A 773 -12.56 14.50 34.11
CA ALA A 773 -12.11 13.21 33.68
C ALA A 773 -10.59 13.00 33.87
N VAL A 774 -9.78 14.04 33.62
CA VAL A 774 -8.33 14.02 33.84
C VAL A 774 -8.00 13.97 35.35
N ASP A 775 -8.68 14.78 36.18
CA ASP A 775 -8.41 14.84 37.61
C ASP A 775 -8.74 13.53 38.34
N GLU A 776 -9.74 12.79 37.87
CA GLU A 776 -10.06 11.45 38.34
C GLU A 776 -9.00 10.40 37.98
N ALA A 777 -8.47 10.49 36.75
CA ALA A 777 -7.60 9.45 36.17
C ALA A 777 -6.11 9.62 36.50
N LYS A 778 -5.61 10.87 36.65
CA LYS A 778 -4.16 11.16 36.80
C LYS A 778 -3.47 10.46 37.97
N ASN A 779 -4.22 10.26 39.07
CA ASN A 779 -3.65 9.67 40.31
C ASN A 779 -3.23 8.22 40.11
N ASP A 780 -3.97 7.45 39.32
CA ASP A 780 -3.65 6.05 39.09
C ASP A 780 -2.44 5.93 38.15
N VAL A 781 -2.32 6.82 37.15
CA VAL A 781 -1.12 6.91 36.34
C VAL A 781 0.11 7.21 37.16
N ASN A 782 0.04 8.18 38.08
CA ASN A 782 1.15 8.54 38.95
C ASN A 782 1.53 7.40 39.92
N LYS A 783 0.55 6.68 40.49
CA LYS A 783 0.82 5.49 41.31
C LYS A 783 1.55 4.41 40.53
N GLU A 784 1.14 4.18 39.27
CA GLU A 784 1.79 3.18 38.44
C GLU A 784 3.22 3.57 38.06
N ILE A 785 3.46 4.85 37.75
CA ILE A 785 4.83 5.36 37.52
C ILE A 785 5.69 5.07 38.75
N VAL A 786 5.22 5.43 39.94
CA VAL A 786 5.95 5.17 41.21
C VAL A 786 6.22 3.67 41.38
N ARG A 787 5.21 2.82 41.19
CA ARG A 787 5.34 1.36 41.30
C ARG A 787 6.43 0.81 40.34
N LYS A 788 6.42 1.24 39.09
CA LYS A 788 7.41 0.82 38.10
C LYS A 788 8.79 1.37 38.38
N MET A 789 8.90 2.59 38.89
CA MET A 789 10.17 3.16 39.33
C MET A 789 10.76 2.39 40.51
N GLN A 790 9.91 1.88 41.44
CA GLN A 790 10.31 1.00 42.51
C GLN A 790 10.81 -0.37 42.01
N GLU A 791 10.08 -1.01 41.09
CA GLU A 791 10.48 -2.28 40.46
C GLU A 791 11.85 -2.19 39.75
N LEU A 792 12.16 -1.04 39.17
CA LEU A 792 13.43 -0.80 38.47
C LEU A 792 14.53 -0.23 39.39
N GLY A 793 14.25 -0.08 40.70
CA GLY A 793 15.22 0.36 41.71
C GLY A 793 15.59 1.84 41.64
N TYR A 794 14.73 2.68 41.03
CA TYR A 794 14.89 4.14 41.06
C TYR A 794 14.32 4.75 42.35
N TYR A 795 13.23 4.19 42.85
CA TYR A 795 12.61 4.61 44.11
C TYR A 795 12.63 3.48 45.14
N ASP A 796 12.69 3.84 46.45
CA ASP A 796 12.51 2.90 47.55
C ASP A 796 11.02 2.56 47.78
N ASP A 797 10.75 1.63 48.71
CA ASP A 797 9.38 1.20 49.05
C ASP A 797 8.47 2.34 49.55
N ASN A 798 9.05 3.44 49.99
CA ASN A 798 8.33 4.65 50.38
C ASN A 798 8.14 5.66 49.23
N GLY A 799 8.54 5.32 48.02
CA GLY A 799 8.48 6.20 46.85
C GLY A 799 9.53 7.32 46.87
N LYS A 800 10.56 7.24 47.72
CA LYS A 800 11.67 8.19 47.72
C LYS A 800 12.72 7.77 46.66
N MET A 801 13.20 8.73 45.91
CA MET A 801 14.22 8.50 44.89
C MET A 801 15.53 8.07 45.54
N VAL A 802 16.04 6.90 45.16
CA VAL A 802 17.36 6.35 45.56
C VAL A 802 18.36 6.38 44.42
N LYS A 803 17.91 6.36 43.18
CA LYS A 803 18.72 6.50 41.96
C LYS A 803 18.09 7.55 41.06
N LYS A 804 18.90 8.43 40.47
CA LYS A 804 18.39 9.44 39.56
C LYS A 804 17.92 8.78 38.26
N PHE A 805 16.70 9.05 37.87
CA PHE A 805 16.19 8.85 36.51
C PHE A 805 16.16 10.20 35.82
N LYS A 806 16.54 10.25 34.55
CA LYS A 806 16.48 11.46 33.74
C LYS A 806 15.45 11.28 32.62
N LEU A 807 14.37 12.03 32.72
CA LEU A 807 13.39 12.10 31.65
C LEU A 807 13.98 12.94 30.52
N ARG A 808 14.24 12.31 29.40
CA ARG A 808 14.80 12.94 28.18
C ARG A 808 13.79 12.81 27.05
N GLY A 809 13.69 13.83 26.22
CA GLY A 809 12.76 13.88 25.10
C GLY A 809 13.37 14.64 23.93
N TYR A 810 12.51 15.24 23.12
CA TYR A 810 12.82 15.88 21.85
C TYR A 810 13.98 16.89 21.93
N ASP A 811 13.96 17.82 22.89
CA ASP A 811 14.96 18.89 22.98
C ASP A 811 16.37 18.34 23.28
N TRP A 812 16.45 17.32 24.12
CA TRP A 812 17.75 16.70 24.43
C TRP A 812 18.32 15.98 23.20
N ILE A 813 17.49 15.30 22.42
CA ILE A 813 17.93 14.64 21.18
C ILE A 813 18.36 15.69 20.17
N LYS A 814 17.55 16.72 19.96
CA LYS A 814 17.82 17.82 19.03
C LYS A 814 19.18 18.47 19.33
N GLN A 815 19.43 18.81 20.59
CA GLN A 815 20.70 19.39 21.03
C GLN A 815 21.90 18.49 20.70
N ASN A 816 21.77 17.16 20.90
CA ASN A 816 22.86 16.23 20.60
C ASN A 816 23.09 16.09 19.08
N GLN A 817 22.02 16.06 18.27
CA GLN A 817 22.12 16.04 16.82
C GLN A 817 22.78 17.32 16.28
N GLU A 818 22.38 18.49 16.78
CA GLU A 818 22.94 19.80 16.37
C GLU A 818 24.43 19.93 16.76
N ASN A 819 24.83 19.38 17.88
CA ASN A 819 26.22 19.38 18.34
C ASN A 819 27.13 18.37 17.62
N ALA A 820 26.52 17.41 16.90
CA ALA A 820 27.25 16.40 16.16
C ALA A 820 27.88 16.98 14.87
N LYS A 821 28.92 16.30 14.34
CA LYS A 821 29.48 16.61 13.03
C LYS A 821 28.42 16.42 11.94
N ALA A 822 28.49 17.22 10.87
CA ALA A 822 27.64 17.06 9.71
C ALA A 822 27.73 15.64 9.14
N ASN A 823 26.59 15.08 8.72
CA ASN A 823 26.58 13.78 8.08
C ASN A 823 27.00 13.94 6.60
N PRO A 824 27.95 13.15 6.08
CA PRO A 824 28.32 13.22 4.66
C PRO A 824 27.15 13.08 3.68
N GLU A 825 26.06 12.40 4.07
CA GLU A 825 24.85 12.27 3.24
C GLU A 825 24.05 13.59 3.13
N GLU A 826 24.20 14.52 4.09
CA GLU A 826 23.57 15.85 4.05
C GLU A 826 24.27 16.80 3.08
N GLU A 827 25.59 16.65 2.88
CA GLU A 827 26.39 17.53 2.01
C GLU A 827 26.11 17.27 0.52
N VAL A 828 25.68 16.06 0.15
CA VAL A 828 25.40 15.70 -1.25
C VAL A 828 24.03 16.27 -1.70
N SER A 829 23.04 16.35 -0.81
CA SER A 829 21.72 16.91 -1.14
C SER A 829 21.69 18.45 -1.26
N ALA A 830 22.69 19.14 -0.74
CA ALA A 830 22.80 20.61 -0.85
C ALA A 830 23.49 21.07 -2.16
N ASN A 831 24.08 20.14 -2.93
CA ASN A 831 24.83 20.41 -4.15
C ASN A 831 24.19 19.81 -5.43
N GLU A 832 23.06 19.08 -5.31
CA GLU A 832 22.17 18.63 -6.39
C GLU A 832 20.90 19.50 -6.45
#